data_b57ab9b9c73a342acb3ee2c93761988d
#
_entry.id   b57ab9b9c73a342acb3ee2c93761988d
#
_cell.length_a   1.000
_cell.length_b   1.000
_cell.length_c   1.000
_cell.angle_alpha   90.00
_cell.angle_beta   90.00
_cell.angle_gamma   90.00
#
_symmetry.space_group_name_H-M   'P 1'
#
loop_
_entity.id
_entity.type
_entity.pdbx_description
1 polymer ?
#
loop_
_entity_poly.entity_id
_entity_poly.type
_entity_poly.pdbx_seq_one_letter_code
_entity_poly.pdbx_strand_id
1 'polypeptide(L)'
;MVPIRALVHAFLIINLGFSVFITTAQDYGDEPAAPPPAEDDCTGIFVSYTFTSRQKEFPHVKNASAQAYAFKAVATILNAGEKDLKAWKVYIGFQHGEILVSASGAVLTDGTDFPARVGNGTYFSGFPNADLKNSIDTAGDLSQIRVEIDITGTQFGVKSPGIPMPKTIRLANDGYKCPKPSLLGSEMYVCCMPDPKYKANTTSSTKFLPRQNGDLTIDYDVLQAFEGNYLAQVTIDNNNPLGRLDNWNLTWDWMRGEFIYTMRGAYTTVRDSSECIYGAAGQYYQSFDFTPVMNCQKRPTIHDLPPEKAKDNNAGNLPYCCKNGMLLPPTMNSNMSKAIFQLQVYKVPPDMNRTALFPPQNWKITGVLNPDYKCGPPVRVSPMEFPDPSGLDSKSLAVVSWQIVCNITRPKLKSSRCCVSFSAFYNDSVIPCNTCACGCPASAPACDPNAPPLLLPSEALLIPFANRTAKAKAWAKIKHYKVPNPIPCGDYCGVSINWHVYSDFRKGWTARVTLFNWEEFNFQDWFVAVQLKAAEKGYEHTYSFNGTRLPGHNDTLFMQGLPGLNYLMGQVEGEDPEVDTAVPGKQQTVVSFTKKLAPGIDIVGGDGFPSRVYFNGEECAMPDTIPRGGGRARAQGGGVFATMGLACAIVYVLMVDGVRL
;
A
#
# COMPACT_ATOMS: atom_id res chain seq x y z
N MET A 1 29.81 -26.39 -63.85
CA MET A 1 28.92 -27.38 -63.25
C MET A 1 29.81 -28.55 -62.77
N VAL A 2 30.20 -28.53 -61.51
CA VAL A 2 30.94 -29.64 -60.85
C VAL A 2 29.87 -30.53 -60.24
N PRO A 3 29.87 -31.84 -60.47
CA PRO A 3 28.78 -32.71 -60.05
C PRO A 3 28.83 -32.91 -58.53
N ILE A 4 27.70 -32.77 -57.91
CA ILE A 4 27.40 -32.88 -56.44
C ILE A 4 27.96 -34.14 -55.78
N ARG A 5 28.31 -35.17 -56.54
CA ARG A 5 28.93 -36.44 -56.04
C ARG A 5 30.36 -36.31 -55.51
N ALA A 6 31.12 -35.29 -55.95
CA ALA A 6 32.50 -35.10 -55.46
C ALA A 6 32.56 -34.42 -54.07
N LEU A 7 31.52 -33.64 -53.70
CA LEU A 7 31.45 -32.95 -52.39
C LEU A 7 31.06 -33.90 -51.27
N VAL A 8 30.26 -34.94 -51.52
CA VAL A 8 29.85 -35.93 -50.49
C VAL A 8 31.01 -36.84 -50.12
N HIS A 9 31.90 -37.17 -51.07
CA HIS A 9 33.08 -37.99 -50.76
C HIS A 9 34.17 -37.23 -50.01
N ALA A 10 34.31 -35.92 -50.27
CA ALA A 10 35.25 -35.08 -49.52
C ALA A 10 34.82 -34.88 -48.06
N PHE A 11 33.50 -34.80 -47.78
CA PHE A 11 32.95 -34.67 -46.43
C PHE A 11 33.09 -35.98 -45.62
N LEU A 12 32.98 -37.13 -46.26
CA LEU A 12 33.10 -38.43 -45.62
C LEU A 12 34.56 -38.74 -45.25
N ILE A 13 35.54 -38.32 -46.08
CA ILE A 13 36.97 -38.51 -45.81
C ILE A 13 37.44 -37.58 -44.68
N ILE A 14 36.90 -36.36 -44.57
CA ILE A 14 37.23 -35.44 -43.48
C ILE A 14 36.66 -35.95 -42.12
N ASN A 15 35.44 -36.55 -42.10
CA ASN A 15 34.87 -37.10 -40.90
C ASN A 15 35.55 -38.41 -40.46
N LEU A 16 36.06 -39.23 -41.38
CA LEU A 16 36.81 -40.43 -41.01
C LEU A 16 38.24 -40.10 -40.53
N GLY A 17 38.84 -39.00 -41.03
CA GLY A 17 40.15 -38.52 -40.57
C GLY A 17 40.12 -37.96 -39.13
N PHE A 18 39.01 -37.38 -38.69
CA PHE A 18 38.86 -36.85 -37.33
C PHE A 18 38.56 -37.91 -36.27
N SER A 19 37.98 -39.05 -36.70
CA SER A 19 37.67 -40.16 -35.76
C SER A 19 38.88 -41.04 -35.41
N VAL A 20 39.97 -40.93 -36.13
CA VAL A 20 41.16 -41.74 -35.88
C VAL A 20 42.20 -41.03 -34.96
N PHE A 21 42.01 -39.70 -34.73
CA PHE A 21 42.91 -38.96 -33.82
C PHE A 21 42.49 -38.90 -32.37
N ILE A 22 41.38 -39.55 -31.97
CA ILE A 22 40.85 -39.50 -30.60
C ILE A 22 41.19 -40.78 -29.78
N THR A 23 41.94 -41.72 -30.33
CA THR A 23 42.24 -43.00 -29.65
C THR A 23 43.72 -43.22 -29.29
N THR A 24 44.43 -42.12 -28.96
CA THR A 24 45.63 -42.24 -28.15
C THR A 24 45.54 -41.32 -26.95
N ALA A 25 44.59 -41.58 -26.06
CA ALA A 25 44.70 -41.16 -24.68
C ALA A 25 45.84 -41.98 -24.06
N GLN A 26 46.94 -41.35 -23.82
CA GLN A 26 47.95 -41.87 -22.93
C GLN A 26 47.34 -42.00 -21.55
N ASP A 27 47.32 -43.20 -21.06
CA ASP A 27 47.10 -43.59 -19.68
C ASP A 27 48.14 -42.86 -18.80
N TYR A 28 47.80 -41.67 -18.31
CA TYR A 28 48.48 -41.07 -17.17
C TYR A 28 47.82 -41.69 -15.95
N GLY A 29 48.59 -42.49 -15.24
CA GLY A 29 48.18 -43.11 -13.98
C GLY A 29 47.45 -42.12 -13.08
N ASP A 30 46.30 -42.54 -12.61
CA ASP A 30 45.53 -41.91 -11.56
C ASP A 30 46.45 -41.72 -10.31
N GLU A 31 47.00 -40.52 -10.16
CA GLU A 31 47.25 -40.06 -8.80
C GLU A 31 45.88 -39.99 -8.13
N PRO A 32 45.69 -40.58 -6.95
CA PRO A 32 44.41 -40.54 -6.27
C PRO A 32 44.02 -39.08 -6.11
N ALA A 33 42.94 -38.67 -6.76
CA ALA A 33 42.33 -37.36 -6.58
C ALA A 33 42.21 -37.08 -5.09
N ALA A 34 42.73 -35.93 -4.65
CA ALA A 34 42.61 -35.51 -3.26
C ALA A 34 41.15 -35.71 -2.81
N PRO A 35 40.92 -36.26 -1.62
CA PRO A 35 39.55 -36.49 -1.16
C PRO A 35 38.72 -35.23 -1.34
N PRO A 36 37.48 -35.34 -1.84
CA PRO A 36 36.60 -34.18 -2.04
C PRO A 36 36.54 -33.36 -0.76
N PRO A 37 36.51 -32.04 -0.85
CA PRO A 37 36.40 -31.20 0.34
C PRO A 37 35.18 -31.65 1.15
N ALA A 38 35.31 -31.66 2.48
CA ALA A 38 34.28 -32.14 3.41
C ALA A 38 32.90 -31.45 3.28
N GLU A 39 32.65 -30.68 2.25
CA GLU A 39 31.40 -30.07 1.84
C GLU A 39 30.31 -31.14 1.60
N ASP A 40 30.67 -32.23 0.90
CA ASP A 40 29.74 -33.33 0.56
C ASP A 40 29.30 -34.18 1.77
N ASP A 41 30.07 -34.18 2.84
CA ASP A 41 29.80 -34.94 4.07
C ASP A 41 29.08 -34.12 5.14
N CYS A 42 28.88 -32.81 4.93
CA CYS A 42 28.21 -31.93 5.90
C CYS A 42 26.69 -31.99 5.78
N THR A 43 26.00 -32.45 6.83
CA THR A 43 24.55 -32.49 6.94
C THR A 43 23.96 -31.30 7.74
N GLY A 44 24.79 -30.29 8.02
CA GLY A 44 24.42 -29.08 8.74
C GLY A 44 24.71 -27.82 7.93
N ILE A 45 25.32 -26.83 8.58
CA ILE A 45 25.76 -25.60 7.90
C ILE A 45 27.26 -25.69 7.67
N PHE A 46 27.63 -25.78 6.40
CA PHE A 46 29.03 -25.75 6.00
C PHE A 46 29.49 -24.30 5.89
N VAL A 47 30.63 -23.98 6.47
CA VAL A 47 31.25 -22.66 6.40
C VAL A 47 32.70 -22.85 5.99
N SER A 48 33.14 -22.19 4.92
CA SER A 48 34.55 -22.19 4.50
C SER A 48 35.08 -20.78 4.30
N TYR A 49 36.39 -20.66 4.34
CA TYR A 49 37.18 -19.48 4.01
C TYR A 49 38.31 -19.88 3.11
N THR A 50 38.32 -19.45 1.88
CA THR A 50 39.34 -19.75 0.87
C THR A 50 40.14 -18.49 0.59
N PHE A 51 41.43 -18.56 0.88
CA PHE A 51 42.37 -17.49 0.54
C PHE A 51 42.73 -17.59 -0.95
N THR A 52 42.46 -16.52 -1.70
CA THR A 52 42.60 -16.54 -3.17
C THR A 52 43.95 -15.96 -3.62
N SER A 53 44.29 -14.77 -3.15
CA SER A 53 45.52 -14.08 -3.63
C SER A 53 45.97 -12.97 -2.67
N ARG A 54 47.26 -12.61 -2.79
CA ARG A 54 47.82 -11.42 -2.16
C ARG A 54 48.83 -10.73 -3.04
N GLN A 55 48.96 -9.42 -2.88
CA GLN A 55 49.96 -8.60 -3.56
C GLN A 55 50.59 -7.61 -2.57
N LYS A 56 51.93 -7.41 -2.66
CA LYS A 56 52.61 -6.38 -1.85
C LYS A 56 52.16 -4.98 -2.29
N GLU A 57 51.71 -4.18 -1.36
CA GLU A 57 51.35 -2.76 -1.63
C GLU A 57 52.59 -1.87 -1.70
N PHE A 58 53.60 -2.18 -0.85
CA PHE A 58 54.85 -1.43 -0.80
C PHE A 58 56.07 -2.32 -1.06
N PRO A 59 56.45 -2.55 -2.34
CA PRO A 59 57.51 -3.51 -2.69
C PRO A 59 58.87 -3.26 -2.02
N HIS A 60 59.19 -2.01 -1.69
CA HIS A 60 60.49 -1.63 -1.10
C HIS A 60 60.53 -1.71 0.44
N VAL A 61 59.43 -1.96 1.12
CA VAL A 61 59.40 -2.12 2.57
C VAL A 61 59.94 -3.48 2.95
N LYS A 62 61.12 -3.53 3.62
CA LYS A 62 61.77 -4.76 4.06
C LYS A 62 61.23 -5.28 5.40
N ASN A 63 60.70 -4.42 6.25
CA ASN A 63 60.12 -4.82 7.54
C ASN A 63 58.80 -5.56 7.33
N ALA A 64 58.77 -6.86 7.69
CA ALA A 64 57.60 -7.71 7.51
C ALA A 64 56.36 -7.19 8.27
N SER A 65 56.53 -6.56 9.44
CA SER A 65 55.42 -6.02 10.23
C SER A 65 54.81 -4.76 9.63
N ALA A 66 55.59 -4.00 8.85
CA ALA A 66 55.18 -2.80 8.18
C ALA A 66 54.74 -3.03 6.72
N GLN A 67 55.03 -4.21 6.18
CA GLN A 67 54.65 -4.58 4.82
C GLN A 67 53.14 -4.83 4.76
N ALA A 68 52.44 -4.00 4.02
CA ALA A 68 51.02 -4.17 3.68
C ALA A 68 50.89 -5.09 2.46
N TYR A 69 49.91 -5.98 2.52
CA TYR A 69 49.53 -6.86 1.41
C TYR A 69 48.02 -6.65 1.12
N ALA A 70 47.71 -6.23 -0.07
CA ALA A 70 46.34 -6.36 -0.57
C ALA A 70 46.01 -7.85 -0.73
N PHE A 71 44.87 -8.31 -0.22
CA PHE A 71 44.45 -9.70 -0.31
C PHE A 71 43.00 -9.84 -0.81
N LYS A 72 42.73 -11.01 -1.38
CA LYS A 72 41.39 -11.46 -1.75
C LYS A 72 41.13 -12.83 -1.14
N ALA A 73 39.92 -13.03 -0.65
CA ALA A 73 39.44 -14.29 -0.11
C ALA A 73 37.93 -14.42 -0.37
N VAL A 74 37.45 -15.65 -0.35
CA VAL A 74 36.03 -15.96 -0.45
C VAL A 74 35.60 -16.72 0.79
N ALA A 75 34.57 -16.27 1.47
CA ALA A 75 33.95 -17.07 2.51
C ALA A 75 32.61 -17.61 1.99
N THR A 76 32.41 -18.93 2.12
CA THR A 76 31.22 -19.63 1.65
C THR A 76 30.39 -20.11 2.83
N ILE A 77 29.09 -19.95 2.78
CA ILE A 77 28.14 -20.54 3.71
C ILE A 77 27.14 -21.35 2.89
N LEU A 78 27.05 -22.65 3.18
CA LEU A 78 26.11 -23.56 2.51
C LEU A 78 25.19 -24.20 3.56
N ASN A 79 23.92 -24.10 3.35
CA ASN A 79 22.92 -24.79 4.15
C ASN A 79 22.64 -26.19 3.56
N ALA A 80 23.34 -27.17 4.02
CA ALA A 80 23.09 -28.58 3.69
C ALA A 80 22.11 -29.25 4.68
N GLY A 81 21.61 -28.52 5.65
CA GLY A 81 20.68 -29.02 6.67
C GLY A 81 19.23 -29.09 6.20
N GLU A 82 18.39 -29.71 7.02
CA GLU A 82 16.95 -29.91 6.75
C GLU A 82 16.08 -28.67 7.03
N LYS A 83 16.61 -27.64 7.67
CA LYS A 83 15.88 -26.43 8.08
C LYS A 83 16.47 -25.19 7.46
N ASP A 84 15.62 -24.22 7.17
CA ASP A 84 16.06 -22.88 6.75
C ASP A 84 16.97 -22.26 7.81
N LEU A 85 18.07 -21.67 7.37
CA LEU A 85 18.94 -20.86 8.20
C LEU A 85 18.51 -19.39 8.10
N LYS A 86 17.84 -18.90 9.11
CA LYS A 86 17.35 -17.52 9.17
C LYS A 86 18.39 -16.57 9.72
N ALA A 87 18.49 -15.36 9.15
CA ALA A 87 19.38 -14.29 9.58
C ALA A 87 20.81 -14.81 9.87
N TRP A 88 21.41 -15.45 8.86
CA TRP A 88 22.72 -16.08 9.05
C TRP A 88 23.79 -15.09 9.48
N LYS A 89 24.65 -15.56 10.39
CA LYS A 89 25.83 -14.83 10.88
C LYS A 89 27.01 -15.73 10.88
N VAL A 90 28.15 -15.24 10.39
CA VAL A 90 29.41 -15.95 10.43
C VAL A 90 30.47 -15.12 11.14
N TYR A 91 31.29 -15.77 11.98
CA TYR A 91 32.44 -15.14 12.61
C TYR A 91 33.71 -15.59 11.89
N ILE A 92 34.55 -14.63 11.50
CA ILE A 92 35.88 -14.85 10.97
C ILE A 92 36.89 -14.20 11.91
N GLY A 93 37.72 -15.05 12.53
CA GLY A 93 38.74 -14.62 13.48
C GLY A 93 40.03 -14.21 12.77
N PHE A 94 40.08 -13.03 12.21
CA PHE A 94 41.26 -12.45 11.59
C PHE A 94 42.40 -12.31 12.61
N GLN A 95 43.65 -12.31 12.16
CA GLN A 95 44.85 -12.30 13.05
C GLN A 95 46.07 -11.53 12.49
N HIS A 96 45.94 -10.93 11.30
CA HIS A 96 47.01 -10.24 10.61
C HIS A 96 46.75 -8.71 10.49
N GLY A 97 46.05 -8.14 11.47
CA GLY A 97 45.75 -6.70 11.51
C GLY A 97 44.94 -6.22 10.33
N GLU A 98 44.05 -7.05 9.84
CA GLU A 98 43.31 -6.85 8.61
C GLU A 98 42.47 -5.58 8.64
N ILE A 99 42.45 -4.88 7.50
CA ILE A 99 41.57 -3.79 7.18
C ILE A 99 40.78 -4.22 5.96
N LEU A 100 39.49 -4.49 6.13
CA LEU A 100 38.61 -4.87 5.02
C LEU A 100 38.20 -3.64 4.23
N VAL A 101 38.32 -3.71 2.91
CA VAL A 101 37.90 -2.66 1.97
C VAL A 101 36.52 -2.94 1.46
N SER A 102 36.14 -4.19 1.24
CA SER A 102 34.80 -4.60 0.84
C SER A 102 34.51 -6.04 1.25
N ALA A 103 33.20 -6.33 1.38
CA ALA A 103 32.64 -7.67 1.47
C ALA A 103 31.34 -7.71 0.64
N SER A 104 31.35 -8.40 -0.51
CA SER A 104 30.16 -8.54 -1.35
C SER A 104 29.22 -9.59 -0.75
N GLY A 105 27.91 -9.32 -0.71
CA GLY A 105 26.91 -10.25 -0.17
C GLY A 105 26.78 -10.26 1.36
N ALA A 106 27.57 -9.46 2.08
CA ALA A 106 27.52 -9.37 3.54
C ALA A 106 27.83 -7.96 4.06
N VAL A 107 27.40 -7.70 5.30
CA VAL A 107 27.74 -6.51 6.08
C VAL A 107 28.29 -6.90 7.44
N LEU A 108 29.03 -6.00 8.08
CA LEU A 108 29.49 -6.20 9.46
C LEU A 108 28.29 -6.03 10.42
N THR A 109 28.16 -6.94 11.38
CA THR A 109 27.00 -6.95 12.30
C THR A 109 26.98 -5.77 13.27
N ASP A 110 28.12 -5.11 13.48
CA ASP A 110 28.23 -3.91 14.33
C ASP A 110 27.80 -2.63 13.59
N GLY A 111 27.47 -2.75 12.29
CA GLY A 111 27.04 -1.61 11.48
C GLY A 111 28.20 -0.73 10.98
N THR A 112 29.45 -1.14 11.18
CA THR A 112 30.63 -0.41 10.69
C THR A 112 30.71 -0.48 9.17
N ASP A 113 30.90 0.66 8.51
CA ASP A 113 31.12 0.73 7.06
C ASP A 113 32.56 0.34 6.68
N PHE A 114 32.72 -0.13 5.46
CA PHE A 114 34.05 -0.35 4.87
C PHE A 114 34.66 0.99 4.42
N PRO A 115 35.98 1.15 4.61
CA PRO A 115 36.98 0.20 5.13
C PRO A 115 36.94 0.08 6.67
N ALA A 116 36.96 -1.17 7.15
CA ALA A 116 36.85 -1.50 8.57
C ALA A 116 38.09 -2.26 9.10
N ARG A 117 38.57 -1.89 10.29
CA ARG A 117 39.65 -2.65 10.99
C ARG A 117 39.06 -3.85 11.72
N VAL A 118 39.46 -5.05 11.34
CA VAL A 118 38.93 -6.32 11.85
C VAL A 118 40.00 -7.26 12.39
N GLY A 119 41.17 -6.75 12.71
CA GLY A 119 42.37 -7.54 13.06
C GLY A 119 42.21 -8.48 14.26
N ASN A 120 41.14 -8.37 15.06
CA ASN A 120 40.81 -9.31 16.14
C ASN A 120 39.62 -10.22 15.79
N GLY A 121 39.17 -10.21 14.53
CA GLY A 121 38.02 -10.92 14.05
C GLY A 121 36.76 -10.09 14.07
N THR A 122 35.80 -10.47 13.24
CA THR A 122 34.50 -9.77 13.10
C THR A 122 33.39 -10.73 12.73
N TYR A 123 32.13 -10.24 12.86
CA TYR A 123 30.93 -10.96 12.47
C TYR A 123 30.35 -10.37 11.20
N PHE A 124 30.03 -11.25 10.25
CA PHE A 124 29.32 -10.92 9.03
C PHE A 124 27.88 -11.41 9.12
N SER A 125 26.95 -10.68 8.53
CA SER A 125 25.57 -11.08 8.30
C SER A 125 25.17 -10.85 6.86
N GLY A 126 24.22 -11.64 6.36
CA GLY A 126 23.74 -11.56 5.00
C GLY A 126 23.06 -10.25 4.70
N PHE A 127 23.34 -9.71 3.51
CA PHE A 127 22.71 -8.51 3.02
C PHE A 127 22.88 -8.39 1.49
N PRO A 128 21.80 -8.21 0.70
CA PRO A 128 20.40 -8.12 1.13
C PRO A 128 19.81 -9.47 1.59
N ASN A 129 20.38 -10.61 1.17
CA ASN A 129 19.86 -11.94 1.47
C ASN A 129 20.39 -12.44 2.82
N ALA A 130 19.55 -12.36 3.84
CA ALA A 130 19.90 -12.78 5.18
C ALA A 130 19.53 -14.25 5.50
N ASP A 131 18.72 -14.89 4.66
CA ASP A 131 18.22 -16.25 4.88
C ASP A 131 18.77 -17.21 3.84
N LEU A 132 19.10 -18.43 4.25
CA LEU A 132 19.40 -19.54 3.35
C LEU A 132 18.32 -20.61 3.51
N LYS A 133 17.74 -21.04 2.40
CA LYS A 133 16.78 -22.13 2.37
C LYS A 133 17.45 -23.46 2.67
N ASN A 134 16.65 -24.46 3.00
CA ASN A 134 17.14 -25.82 3.13
C ASN A 134 17.27 -26.50 1.76
N SER A 135 18.12 -27.53 1.67
CA SER A 135 18.39 -28.22 0.42
C SER A 135 17.23 -29.08 -0.08
N ILE A 136 16.31 -29.50 0.80
CA ILE A 136 15.18 -30.36 0.48
C ILE A 136 14.10 -29.57 -0.27
N ASP A 137 13.66 -28.45 0.29
CA ASP A 137 12.59 -27.63 -0.29
C ASP A 137 12.99 -26.96 -1.61
N THR A 138 14.28 -26.76 -1.81
CA THR A 138 14.84 -26.13 -3.02
C THR A 138 15.35 -27.15 -4.05
N ALA A 139 15.20 -28.45 -3.80
CA ALA A 139 15.77 -29.51 -4.64
C ALA A 139 17.29 -29.32 -4.94
N GLY A 140 18.03 -28.73 -3.98
CA GLY A 140 19.47 -28.49 -4.07
C GLY A 140 19.86 -27.28 -4.93
N ASP A 141 18.96 -26.34 -5.17
CA ASP A 141 19.29 -25.09 -5.88
C ASP A 141 20.32 -24.27 -5.08
N LEU A 142 21.57 -24.28 -5.55
CA LEU A 142 22.70 -23.59 -4.91
C LEU A 142 22.49 -22.09 -4.75
N SER A 143 21.70 -21.45 -5.61
CA SER A 143 21.43 -20.01 -5.50
C SER A 143 20.63 -19.63 -4.26
N GLN A 144 19.90 -20.59 -3.66
CA GLN A 144 19.06 -20.38 -2.49
C GLN A 144 19.64 -20.94 -1.19
N ILE A 145 20.51 -21.94 -1.29
CA ILE A 145 21.11 -22.62 -0.12
C ILE A 145 22.55 -22.20 0.15
N ARG A 146 23.21 -21.51 -0.80
CA ARG A 146 24.62 -21.09 -0.71
C ARG A 146 24.74 -19.58 -0.85
N VAL A 147 25.66 -18.99 -0.11
CA VAL A 147 26.11 -17.62 -0.29
C VAL A 147 27.63 -17.56 -0.27
N GLU A 148 28.19 -16.74 -1.14
CA GLU A 148 29.60 -16.44 -1.21
C GLU A 148 29.84 -14.98 -0.84
N ILE A 149 30.82 -14.73 0.01
CA ILE A 149 31.25 -13.41 0.46
C ILE A 149 32.62 -13.15 -0.15
N ASP A 150 32.67 -12.29 -1.17
CA ASP A 150 33.96 -11.86 -1.73
C ASP A 150 34.58 -10.80 -0.83
N ILE A 151 35.66 -11.14 -0.18
CA ILE A 151 36.35 -10.30 0.78
C ILE A 151 37.61 -9.72 0.13
N THR A 152 37.73 -8.38 0.16
CA THR A 152 38.95 -7.68 -0.21
C THR A 152 39.43 -6.82 0.95
N GLY A 153 40.75 -6.78 1.13
CA GLY A 153 41.30 -5.99 2.22
C GLY A 153 42.83 -5.90 2.19
N THR A 154 43.37 -5.30 3.22
CA THR A 154 44.80 -5.17 3.46
C THR A 154 45.17 -5.91 4.75
N GLN A 155 46.29 -6.64 4.78
CA GLN A 155 46.79 -7.36 5.93
C GLN A 155 48.29 -7.08 6.17
N PHE A 156 48.75 -7.29 7.40
CA PHE A 156 50.07 -6.95 7.85
C PHE A 156 50.74 -8.11 8.58
N GLY A 157 52.08 -8.05 8.71
CA GLY A 157 52.83 -9.02 9.52
C GLY A 157 52.94 -10.45 8.95
N VAL A 158 52.59 -10.64 7.70
CA VAL A 158 52.61 -11.94 7.03
C VAL A 158 54.00 -12.25 6.52
N LYS A 159 54.58 -13.35 6.99
CA LYS A 159 55.91 -13.85 6.51
C LYS A 159 55.71 -14.74 5.28
N SER A 160 56.48 -14.46 4.20
CA SER A 160 56.52 -15.32 3.03
C SER A 160 57.35 -16.60 3.38
N PRO A 161 56.95 -17.81 2.95
CA PRO A 161 55.91 -18.16 1.98
C PRO A 161 54.55 -18.52 2.59
N GLY A 162 54.31 -18.30 3.88
CA GLY A 162 53.09 -18.70 4.57
C GLY A 162 51.82 -18.13 3.97
N ILE A 163 50.73 -18.92 3.95
CA ILE A 163 49.40 -18.50 3.57
C ILE A 163 48.74 -17.83 4.79
N PRO A 164 48.23 -16.60 4.68
CA PRO A 164 47.67 -15.87 5.81
C PRO A 164 46.21 -16.27 6.06
N MET A 165 46.01 -17.37 6.75
CA MET A 165 44.69 -17.87 7.12
C MET A 165 44.17 -17.18 8.38
N PRO A 166 42.83 -17.04 8.53
CA PRO A 166 42.24 -16.60 9.79
C PRO A 166 42.54 -17.62 10.91
N LYS A 167 42.46 -17.17 12.15
CA LYS A 167 42.66 -18.04 13.33
C LYS A 167 41.54 -19.06 13.47
N THR A 168 40.33 -18.67 13.12
CA THR A 168 39.12 -19.51 13.22
C THR A 168 38.00 -18.97 12.36
N ILE A 169 37.10 -19.85 11.94
CA ILE A 169 35.81 -19.52 11.33
C ILE A 169 34.73 -20.33 12.02
N ARG A 170 33.52 -19.80 12.11
CA ARG A 170 32.37 -20.52 12.66
C ARG A 170 31.06 -19.83 12.31
N LEU A 171 29.99 -20.62 12.25
CA LEU A 171 28.66 -20.06 12.26
C LEU A 171 28.40 -19.39 13.63
N ALA A 172 27.81 -18.22 13.63
CA ALA A 172 27.54 -17.43 14.84
C ALA A 172 26.05 -17.37 15.20
N ASN A 173 25.20 -18.11 14.50
CA ASN A 173 23.81 -18.28 14.85
C ASN A 173 23.65 -19.10 16.12
N ASP A 174 22.72 -18.67 16.96
CA ASP A 174 22.35 -19.44 18.14
C ASP A 174 21.73 -20.79 17.74
N GLY A 175 21.95 -21.81 18.56
CA GLY A 175 21.43 -23.15 18.34
C GLY A 175 22.26 -24.04 17.43
N TYR A 176 23.46 -23.60 17.06
CA TYR A 176 24.42 -24.41 16.31
C TYR A 176 25.72 -24.59 17.08
N LYS A 177 26.31 -25.75 16.95
CA LYS A 177 27.66 -26.09 17.46
C LYS A 177 28.60 -26.33 16.30
N CYS A 178 29.70 -25.58 16.27
CA CYS A 178 30.76 -25.77 15.32
C CYS A 178 31.95 -26.47 16.00
N PRO A 179 32.49 -27.55 15.44
CA PRO A 179 33.76 -28.13 15.89
C PRO A 179 34.91 -27.17 15.58
N LYS A 180 36.14 -27.60 15.93
CA LYS A 180 37.33 -26.84 15.54
C LYS A 180 37.50 -26.89 14.02
N PRO A 181 37.73 -25.74 13.35
CA PRO A 181 37.91 -25.70 11.90
C PRO A 181 39.09 -26.58 11.44
N SER A 182 38.91 -27.21 10.30
CA SER A 182 39.98 -27.96 9.59
C SER A 182 40.64 -27.02 8.57
N LEU A 183 41.92 -27.26 8.31
CA LEU A 183 42.74 -26.49 7.37
C LEU A 183 43.27 -27.41 6.29
N LEU A 184 42.99 -27.12 5.03
CA LEU A 184 43.50 -27.82 3.86
C LEU A 184 44.10 -26.80 2.87
N GLY A 185 45.41 -26.68 2.86
CA GLY A 185 46.11 -25.73 1.97
C GLY A 185 45.71 -24.28 2.22
N SER A 186 45.03 -23.66 1.27
CA SER A 186 44.50 -22.27 1.33
C SER A 186 43.05 -22.18 1.78
N GLU A 187 42.45 -23.29 2.19
CA GLU A 187 41.06 -23.35 2.64
C GLU A 187 40.96 -23.76 4.11
N MET A 188 40.13 -23.05 4.85
CA MET A 188 39.72 -23.39 6.21
C MET A 188 38.22 -23.64 6.20
N TYR A 189 37.75 -24.75 6.75
CA TYR A 189 36.33 -25.09 6.73
C TYR A 189 35.86 -25.74 8.03
N VAL A 190 34.54 -25.67 8.25
CA VAL A 190 33.87 -26.26 9.40
C VAL A 190 32.41 -26.61 9.05
N CYS A 191 31.94 -27.75 9.53
CA CYS A 191 30.53 -28.13 9.48
C CYS A 191 29.89 -27.91 10.85
N CYS A 192 28.93 -27.02 10.93
CA CYS A 192 28.22 -26.65 12.15
C CYS A 192 26.88 -27.37 12.23
N MET A 193 26.68 -28.17 13.28
CA MET A 193 25.46 -28.95 13.47
C MET A 193 24.49 -28.30 14.42
N PRO A 194 23.16 -28.49 14.25
CA PRO A 194 22.18 -28.05 15.24
C PRO A 194 22.47 -28.64 16.63
N ASP A 195 22.42 -27.80 17.66
CA ASP A 195 22.57 -28.27 19.05
C ASP A 195 21.23 -28.83 19.56
N PRO A 196 21.09 -30.14 19.79
CA PRO A 196 19.85 -30.74 20.28
C PRO A 196 19.45 -30.27 21.68
N LYS A 197 20.40 -29.70 22.44
CA LYS A 197 20.17 -29.17 23.80
C LYS A 197 19.78 -27.70 23.80
N TYR A 198 19.86 -27.02 22.65
CA TYR A 198 19.51 -25.61 22.55
C TYR A 198 18.00 -25.42 22.63
N LYS A 199 17.57 -24.66 23.63
CA LYS A 199 16.20 -24.14 23.71
C LYS A 199 16.25 -22.68 23.30
N ALA A 200 15.61 -22.34 22.20
CA ALA A 200 15.53 -20.95 21.74
C ALA A 200 14.94 -20.08 22.86
N ASN A 201 15.71 -19.12 23.33
CA ASN A 201 15.15 -18.04 24.14
C ASN A 201 14.26 -17.22 23.21
N THR A 202 12.95 -17.37 23.33
CA THR A 202 11.94 -16.66 22.55
C THR A 202 11.91 -15.14 22.81
N THR A 203 12.88 -14.61 23.56
CA THR A 203 12.95 -13.20 23.95
C THR A 203 13.79 -12.30 23.04
N SER A 204 14.43 -12.79 22.00
CA SER A 204 15.28 -11.98 21.10
C SER A 204 14.82 -11.92 19.63
N SER A 205 13.61 -12.35 19.28
CA SER A 205 13.04 -11.98 17.99
C SER A 205 12.80 -10.47 18.00
N THR A 206 13.35 -9.75 17.05
CA THR A 206 12.90 -8.36 16.75
C THR A 206 11.40 -8.41 16.68
N LYS A 207 10.74 -7.91 17.75
CA LYS A 207 9.29 -8.00 17.88
C LYS A 207 8.68 -7.00 16.89
N PHE A 208 8.42 -7.47 15.69
CA PHE A 208 7.66 -6.68 14.73
C PHE A 208 6.26 -6.45 15.28
N LEU A 209 5.75 -5.25 15.09
CA LEU A 209 4.36 -4.99 15.39
C LEU A 209 3.47 -5.68 14.34
N PRO A 210 2.32 -6.22 14.74
CA PRO A 210 1.39 -6.82 13.78
C PRO A 210 0.88 -5.76 12.81
N ARG A 211 0.67 -6.15 11.55
CA ARG A 211 0.01 -5.29 10.57
C ARG A 211 -1.39 -4.94 11.05
N GLN A 212 -1.76 -3.69 10.88
CA GLN A 212 -3.06 -3.17 11.27
C GLN A 212 -3.91 -2.90 10.03
N ASN A 213 -5.21 -3.10 10.16
CA ASN A 213 -6.18 -2.72 9.14
C ASN A 213 -6.68 -1.30 9.46
N GLY A 214 -6.55 -0.41 8.50
CA GLY A 214 -7.16 0.93 8.52
C GLY A 214 -8.09 1.09 7.33
N ASP A 215 -8.68 2.25 7.17
CA ASP A 215 -9.48 2.56 5.96
C ASP A 215 -8.59 2.50 4.71
N LEU A 216 -7.33 2.92 4.85
CA LEU A 216 -6.30 2.83 3.84
C LEU A 216 -4.97 2.51 4.51
N THR A 217 -4.18 1.65 3.90
CA THR A 217 -2.82 1.35 4.36
C THR A 217 -1.81 1.71 3.28
N ILE A 218 -0.65 2.20 3.72
CA ILE A 218 0.49 2.45 2.85
C ILE A 218 1.64 1.61 3.39
N ASP A 219 2.12 0.67 2.59
CA ASP A 219 3.30 -0.12 2.91
C ASP A 219 4.51 0.49 2.18
N TYR A 220 5.60 0.72 2.91
CA TYR A 220 6.88 1.19 2.41
C TYR A 220 7.90 0.07 2.59
N ASP A 221 8.23 -0.60 1.50
CA ASP A 221 9.09 -1.79 1.49
C ASP A 221 10.41 -1.47 0.80
N VAL A 222 11.53 -1.66 1.48
CA VAL A 222 12.85 -1.59 0.85
C VAL A 222 13.17 -2.94 0.24
N LEU A 223 13.19 -3.01 -1.09
CA LEU A 223 13.43 -4.23 -1.84
C LEU A 223 14.92 -4.59 -1.91
N GLN A 224 15.76 -3.57 -2.14
CA GLN A 224 17.21 -3.71 -2.26
C GLN A 224 17.87 -2.50 -1.61
N ALA A 225 18.99 -2.68 -0.98
CA ALA A 225 19.76 -1.60 -0.40
C ALA A 225 21.24 -1.74 -0.74
N PHE A 226 21.85 -0.60 -1.10
CA PHE A 226 23.22 -0.46 -1.49
C PHE A 226 23.90 0.61 -0.64
N GLU A 227 25.23 0.74 -0.74
CA GLU A 227 25.91 1.90 -0.18
C GLU A 227 25.42 3.18 -0.87
N GLY A 228 24.91 4.11 -0.09
CA GLY A 228 24.44 5.40 -0.60
C GLY A 228 23.05 5.42 -1.24
N ASN A 229 22.44 4.29 -1.63
CA ASN A 229 21.09 4.28 -2.21
C ASN A 229 20.34 2.98 -1.92
N TYR A 230 19.04 3.00 -2.17
CA TYR A 230 18.18 1.82 -2.06
C TYR A 230 16.99 1.90 -3.02
N LEU A 231 16.43 0.73 -3.35
CA LEU A 231 15.19 0.60 -4.12
C LEU A 231 14.05 0.33 -3.14
N ALA A 232 13.05 1.19 -3.13
CA ALA A 232 11.85 1.02 -2.35
C ALA A 232 10.61 0.85 -3.23
N GLN A 233 9.62 0.13 -2.71
CA GLN A 233 8.29 0.04 -3.27
C GLN A 233 7.29 0.62 -2.29
N VAL A 234 6.35 1.39 -2.80
CA VAL A 234 5.21 1.90 -2.05
C VAL A 234 3.95 1.21 -2.57
N THR A 235 3.22 0.61 -1.67
CA THR A 235 1.92 -0.01 -1.95
C THR A 235 0.85 0.76 -1.19
N ILE A 236 -0.12 1.31 -1.91
CA ILE A 236 -1.31 1.94 -1.34
C ILE A 236 -2.46 0.97 -1.48
N ASP A 237 -3.10 0.59 -0.38
CA ASP A 237 -4.21 -0.38 -0.36
C ASP A 237 -5.43 0.25 0.32
N ASN A 238 -6.51 0.41 -0.45
CA ASN A 238 -7.79 0.87 0.06
C ASN A 238 -8.57 -0.32 0.62
N ASN A 239 -8.73 -0.37 1.93
CA ASN A 239 -9.41 -1.46 2.63
C ASN A 239 -10.84 -1.09 3.02
N ASN A 240 -11.21 0.19 2.92
CA ASN A 240 -12.56 0.63 3.28
C ASN A 240 -13.55 0.23 2.17
N PRO A 241 -14.62 -0.50 2.51
CA PRO A 241 -15.62 -0.94 1.54
C PRO A 241 -16.40 0.21 0.87
N LEU A 242 -16.35 1.42 1.42
CA LEU A 242 -16.93 2.64 0.86
C LEU A 242 -15.87 3.73 0.60
N GLY A 243 -14.58 3.44 0.83
CA GLY A 243 -13.49 4.37 0.57
C GLY A 243 -13.23 4.53 -0.92
N ARG A 244 -12.97 5.77 -1.34
CA ARG A 244 -12.56 6.11 -2.70
C ARG A 244 -11.57 7.25 -2.66
N LEU A 245 -10.62 7.24 -3.59
CA LEU A 245 -9.76 8.38 -3.88
C LEU A 245 -9.72 8.60 -5.39
N ASP A 246 -9.85 9.86 -5.79
CA ASP A 246 -9.72 10.30 -7.17
C ASP A 246 -8.55 11.28 -7.26
N ASN A 247 -7.66 11.07 -8.23
CA ASN A 247 -6.44 11.87 -8.44
C ASN A 247 -5.64 12.02 -7.12
N TRP A 248 -5.32 10.90 -6.49
CA TRP A 248 -4.63 10.96 -5.20
C TRP A 248 -3.28 11.66 -5.30
N ASN A 249 -2.99 12.43 -4.26
CA ASN A 249 -1.71 13.07 -4.00
C ASN A 249 -1.13 12.49 -2.73
N LEU A 250 0.09 11.99 -2.80
CA LEU A 250 0.81 11.43 -1.67
C LEU A 250 2.03 12.30 -1.36
N THR A 251 2.16 12.70 -0.09
CA THR A 251 3.32 13.46 0.39
C THR A 251 3.89 12.85 1.65
N TRP A 252 5.19 13.03 1.87
CA TRP A 252 5.90 12.68 3.08
C TRP A 252 7.05 13.63 3.32
N ASP A 253 7.69 13.53 4.49
CA ASP A 253 8.91 14.29 4.80
C ASP A 253 10.11 13.35 4.85
N TRP A 254 11.13 13.65 4.05
CA TRP A 254 12.46 13.07 4.21
C TRP A 254 13.11 13.61 5.47
N MET A 255 13.70 12.73 6.29
CA MET A 255 14.26 13.12 7.59
C MET A 255 15.77 13.29 7.58
N ARG A 256 16.46 12.76 6.56
CA ARG A 256 17.91 12.65 6.50
C ARG A 256 18.52 13.22 5.22
N GLY A 257 17.78 14.04 4.49
CA GLY A 257 18.25 14.65 3.24
C GLY A 257 18.25 13.70 2.05
N GLU A 258 17.49 12.59 2.14
CA GLU A 258 17.28 11.66 1.04
C GLU A 258 16.64 12.36 -0.15
N PHE A 259 16.89 11.83 -1.35
CA PHE A 259 16.28 12.35 -2.57
C PHE A 259 15.89 11.22 -3.54
N ILE A 260 14.90 11.49 -4.40
CA ILE A 260 14.39 10.54 -5.38
C ILE A 260 15.18 10.67 -6.68
N TYR A 261 15.94 9.64 -7.01
CA TYR A 261 16.71 9.60 -8.26
C TYR A 261 15.82 9.24 -9.45
N THR A 262 15.14 8.10 -9.37
CA THR A 262 14.19 7.63 -10.39
C THR A 262 12.92 7.11 -9.75
N MET A 263 11.84 7.08 -10.52
CA MET A 263 10.55 6.58 -10.09
C MET A 263 9.87 5.82 -11.23
N ARG A 264 9.14 4.75 -10.88
CA ARG A 264 8.31 3.96 -11.78
C ARG A 264 6.92 3.79 -11.16
N GLY A 265 5.88 3.84 -11.96
CA GLY A 265 4.50 3.72 -11.48
C GLY A 265 3.90 5.03 -10.96
N ALA A 266 4.70 6.07 -10.75
CA ALA A 266 4.28 7.37 -10.28
C ALA A 266 5.24 8.47 -10.77
N TYR A 267 4.90 9.73 -10.52
CA TYR A 267 5.75 10.88 -10.82
C TYR A 267 5.58 11.97 -9.76
N THR A 268 6.54 12.89 -9.69
CA THR A 268 6.47 14.05 -8.79
C THR A 268 5.88 15.26 -9.51
N THR A 269 5.10 16.08 -8.80
CA THR A 269 4.50 17.32 -9.36
C THR A 269 5.53 18.23 -9.98
N VAL A 270 6.66 18.39 -9.28
CA VAL A 270 7.78 19.24 -9.73
C VAL A 270 9.00 18.36 -9.86
N ARG A 271 9.65 18.41 -11.03
CA ARG A 271 10.97 17.84 -11.24
C ARG A 271 11.99 18.91 -10.90
N ASP A 272 12.57 18.82 -9.72
CA ASP A 272 13.49 19.82 -9.18
C ASP A 272 14.72 19.18 -8.56
N SER A 273 15.89 19.46 -9.11
CA SER A 273 17.19 19.00 -8.62
C SER A 273 17.98 20.10 -7.89
N SER A 274 17.45 21.31 -7.79
CA SER A 274 18.18 22.47 -7.25
C SER A 274 18.57 22.27 -5.78
N GLU A 275 17.68 21.75 -4.93
CA GLU A 275 17.98 21.47 -3.52
C GLU A 275 19.08 20.41 -3.36
N CYS A 276 19.22 19.46 -4.31
CA CYS A 276 20.36 18.54 -4.31
C CYS A 276 21.67 19.25 -4.69
N ILE A 277 21.68 19.98 -5.81
CA ILE A 277 22.89 20.59 -6.36
C ILE A 277 23.51 21.56 -5.36
N TYR A 278 22.71 22.41 -4.74
CA TYR A 278 23.17 23.43 -3.79
C TYR A 278 23.20 22.95 -2.33
N GLY A 279 22.68 21.75 -2.05
CA GLY A 279 22.60 21.17 -0.72
C GLY A 279 23.73 20.20 -0.39
N ALA A 280 23.51 19.43 0.70
CA ALA A 280 24.45 18.41 1.18
C ALA A 280 24.73 17.32 0.15
N ALA A 281 23.76 16.97 -0.69
CA ALA A 281 23.93 15.98 -1.75
C ALA A 281 24.96 16.43 -2.79
N GLY A 282 24.90 17.67 -3.28
CA GLY A 282 25.86 18.21 -4.23
C GLY A 282 27.27 18.37 -3.66
N GLN A 283 27.38 18.68 -2.37
CA GLN A 283 28.67 18.73 -1.68
C GLN A 283 29.32 17.35 -1.58
N TYR A 284 28.54 16.31 -1.35
CA TYR A 284 29.03 14.94 -1.22
C TYR A 284 29.29 14.27 -2.58
N TYR A 285 28.32 14.34 -3.49
CA TYR A 285 28.35 13.70 -4.81
C TYR A 285 28.94 14.63 -5.88
N GLN A 286 30.18 15.07 -5.73
CA GLN A 286 30.82 16.12 -6.58
C GLN A 286 30.86 15.78 -8.08
N SER A 287 30.88 14.49 -8.46
CA SER A 287 30.92 14.03 -9.86
C SER A 287 29.57 13.46 -10.33
N PHE A 288 28.52 13.62 -9.54
CA PHE A 288 27.23 12.99 -9.82
C PHE A 288 26.43 13.85 -10.82
N ASP A 289 25.85 13.19 -11.83
CA ASP A 289 24.93 13.86 -12.74
C ASP A 289 23.54 13.95 -12.10
N PHE A 290 23.16 15.18 -11.73
CA PHE A 290 21.84 15.46 -11.17
C PHE A 290 20.74 15.68 -12.23
N THR A 291 21.07 15.62 -13.53
CA THR A 291 20.10 15.81 -14.64
C THR A 291 18.95 14.80 -14.59
N PRO A 292 19.18 13.49 -14.35
CA PRO A 292 18.10 12.49 -14.29
C PRO A 292 17.33 12.49 -12.98
N VAL A 293 17.80 13.20 -11.94
CA VAL A 293 17.17 13.22 -10.62
C VAL A 293 15.73 13.70 -10.71
N MET A 294 14.82 12.92 -10.14
CA MET A 294 13.39 13.18 -10.22
C MET A 294 12.97 14.31 -9.27
N ASN A 295 13.40 14.25 -8.01
CA ASN A 295 13.01 15.25 -7.02
C ASN A 295 13.95 15.25 -5.81
N CYS A 296 14.37 16.43 -5.39
CA CYS A 296 15.24 16.68 -4.24
C CYS A 296 14.53 17.38 -3.07
N GLN A 297 13.25 17.69 -3.20
CA GLN A 297 12.51 18.38 -2.17
C GLN A 297 12.41 17.54 -0.90
N LYS A 298 12.57 18.17 0.25
CA LYS A 298 12.35 17.52 1.54
C LYS A 298 10.94 16.94 1.66
N ARG A 299 9.95 17.56 0.99
CA ARG A 299 8.56 17.11 0.92
C ARG A 299 8.12 16.96 -0.52
N PRO A 300 8.41 15.83 -1.17
CA PRO A 300 7.91 15.55 -2.52
C PRO A 300 6.40 15.36 -2.52
N THR A 301 5.74 15.78 -3.61
CA THR A 301 4.35 15.47 -3.89
C THR A 301 4.29 14.51 -5.08
N ILE A 302 3.68 13.37 -4.86
CA ILE A 302 3.69 12.22 -5.77
C ILE A 302 2.28 11.95 -6.27
N HIS A 303 2.18 11.68 -7.57
CA HIS A 303 0.96 11.38 -8.29
C HIS A 303 1.08 10.06 -9.04
N ASP A 304 -0.04 9.40 -9.23
CA ASP A 304 -0.13 8.20 -10.08
C ASP A 304 0.04 8.57 -11.57
N LEU A 305 0.60 7.66 -12.33
CA LEU A 305 0.71 7.79 -13.78
C LEU A 305 -0.65 7.56 -14.46
N PRO A 306 -0.87 8.18 -15.63
CA PRO A 306 -2.05 7.91 -16.44
C PRO A 306 -1.99 6.51 -17.08
N PRO A 307 -3.15 5.91 -17.43
CA PRO A 307 -3.24 4.54 -17.95
C PRO A 307 -2.43 4.26 -19.22
N GLU A 308 -2.20 5.28 -20.06
CA GLU A 308 -1.39 5.18 -21.27
C GLU A 308 0.06 4.79 -20.98
N LYS A 309 0.54 5.10 -19.78
CA LYS A 309 1.89 4.77 -19.31
C LYS A 309 2.01 3.37 -18.70
N ALA A 310 0.92 2.64 -18.55
CA ALA A 310 0.94 1.33 -17.90
C ALA A 310 1.88 0.31 -18.57
N LYS A 311 2.06 0.39 -19.89
CA LYS A 311 2.94 -0.50 -20.68
C LYS A 311 4.31 0.12 -20.99
N ASP A 312 4.62 1.29 -20.47
CA ASP A 312 5.91 1.96 -20.66
C ASP A 312 6.98 1.22 -19.81
N ASN A 313 8.01 0.68 -20.46
CA ASN A 313 9.05 -0.10 -19.79
C ASN A 313 9.87 0.73 -18.78
N ASN A 314 9.99 2.04 -18.98
CA ASN A 314 10.78 2.92 -18.12
C ASN A 314 9.95 3.50 -16.96
N ALA A 315 8.71 3.88 -17.22
CA ALA A 315 7.86 4.57 -16.24
C ALA A 315 6.76 3.68 -15.66
N GLY A 316 6.25 2.72 -16.43
CA GLY A 316 5.18 1.81 -16.05
C GLY A 316 5.67 0.38 -15.80
N ASN A 317 4.90 -0.59 -16.32
CA ASN A 317 5.17 -2.03 -16.25
C ASN A 317 5.32 -2.56 -14.81
N LEU A 318 4.43 -2.10 -13.93
CA LEU A 318 4.30 -2.57 -12.55
C LEU A 318 2.87 -3.08 -12.32
N PRO A 319 2.67 -4.11 -11.48
CA PRO A 319 1.33 -4.54 -11.11
C PRO A 319 0.60 -3.39 -10.39
N TYR A 320 -0.68 -3.26 -10.64
CA TYR A 320 -1.56 -2.22 -10.06
C TYR A 320 -1.16 -0.77 -10.35
N CYS A 321 -0.25 -0.52 -11.31
CA CYS A 321 0.15 0.81 -11.73
C CYS A 321 -0.87 1.47 -12.65
N CYS A 322 -0.80 2.79 -12.65
CA CYS A 322 -1.19 3.67 -13.74
C CYS A 322 -2.71 3.74 -13.92
N LYS A 323 -3.38 4.34 -12.94
CA LYS A 323 -4.85 4.49 -12.89
C LYS A 323 -5.29 5.95 -12.76
N ASN A 324 -4.39 6.89 -13.09
CA ASN A 324 -4.64 8.33 -12.95
C ASN A 324 -5.07 8.73 -11.53
N GLY A 325 -4.50 8.07 -10.52
CA GLY A 325 -4.81 8.33 -9.11
C GLY A 325 -6.17 7.83 -8.64
N MET A 326 -6.82 6.93 -9.36
CA MET A 326 -8.09 6.34 -8.95
C MET A 326 -7.86 5.12 -8.06
N LEU A 327 -8.43 5.15 -6.85
CA LEU A 327 -8.52 4.00 -5.95
C LEU A 327 -9.99 3.77 -5.61
N LEU A 328 -10.54 2.66 -6.06
CA LEU A 328 -11.93 2.26 -5.81
C LEU A 328 -12.03 1.39 -4.55
N PRO A 329 -13.23 1.27 -3.95
CA PRO A 329 -13.44 0.32 -2.87
C PRO A 329 -13.25 -1.12 -3.36
N PRO A 330 -12.71 -2.03 -2.53
CA PRO A 330 -12.51 -3.44 -2.89
C PRO A 330 -13.83 -4.15 -3.21
N THR A 331 -14.94 -3.68 -2.67
CA THR A 331 -16.31 -4.15 -2.98
C THR A 331 -16.67 -3.97 -4.45
N MET A 332 -16.17 -2.90 -5.06
CA MET A 332 -16.43 -2.55 -6.45
C MET A 332 -15.47 -3.26 -7.40
N ASN A 333 -14.18 -3.14 -7.14
CA ASN A 333 -13.12 -3.76 -7.94
C ASN A 333 -11.82 -3.89 -7.13
N SER A 334 -11.45 -5.12 -6.77
CA SER A 334 -10.24 -5.40 -6.00
C SER A 334 -8.94 -5.03 -6.72
N ASN A 335 -8.91 -5.08 -8.06
CA ASN A 335 -7.73 -4.65 -8.82
C ASN A 335 -7.56 -3.13 -8.84
N MET A 336 -8.66 -2.39 -8.68
CA MET A 336 -8.65 -0.93 -8.63
C MET A 336 -8.53 -0.39 -7.20
N SER A 337 -8.48 -1.25 -6.17
CA SER A 337 -8.31 -0.84 -4.77
C SER A 337 -6.85 -0.61 -4.37
N LYS A 338 -5.88 -1.01 -5.22
CA LYS A 338 -4.45 -0.91 -4.93
C LYS A 338 -3.74 -0.03 -5.94
N ALA A 339 -2.69 0.68 -5.51
CA ALA A 339 -1.72 1.34 -6.37
C ALA A 339 -0.30 0.99 -5.90
N ILE A 340 0.61 0.74 -6.85
CA ILE A 340 1.99 0.39 -6.57
C ILE A 340 2.91 1.26 -7.42
N PHE A 341 3.94 1.79 -6.79
CA PHE A 341 5.03 2.45 -7.47
C PHE A 341 6.38 2.15 -6.79
N GLN A 342 7.45 2.26 -7.54
CA GLN A 342 8.82 2.05 -7.06
C GLN A 342 9.64 3.31 -7.23
N LEU A 343 10.60 3.50 -6.31
CA LEU A 343 11.50 4.65 -6.32
C LEU A 343 12.91 4.23 -5.91
N GLN A 344 13.89 4.78 -6.60
CA GLN A 344 15.28 4.68 -6.21
C GLN A 344 15.62 5.93 -5.39
N VAL A 345 16.02 5.71 -4.14
CA VAL A 345 16.31 6.77 -3.17
C VAL A 345 17.80 6.82 -2.92
N TYR A 346 18.39 7.99 -3.02
CA TYR A 346 19.78 8.25 -2.65
C TYR A 346 19.84 8.86 -1.26
N LYS A 347 20.83 8.44 -0.51
CA LYS A 347 21.11 8.90 0.86
C LYS A 347 22.23 9.93 0.85
N VAL A 348 22.33 10.66 1.95
CA VAL A 348 23.38 11.67 2.17
C VAL A 348 24.07 11.36 3.50
N PRO A 349 25.40 11.62 3.65
CA PRO A 349 26.08 11.42 4.92
C PRO A 349 25.36 12.08 6.11
N PRO A 350 25.39 11.47 7.31
CA PRO A 350 26.23 10.32 7.70
C PRO A 350 25.65 8.93 7.41
N ASP A 351 24.42 8.83 6.91
CA ASP A 351 23.64 7.58 6.84
C ASP A 351 23.90 6.76 5.56
N MET A 352 25.17 6.62 5.16
CA MET A 352 25.57 5.92 3.94
C MET A 352 25.56 4.40 4.06
N ASN A 353 25.52 3.87 5.29
CA ASN A 353 25.52 2.44 5.57
C ASN A 353 24.30 1.74 4.97
N ARG A 354 24.47 0.57 4.38
CA ARG A 354 23.39 -0.27 3.80
C ARG A 354 22.27 -0.58 4.80
N THR A 355 22.58 -0.67 6.09
CA THR A 355 21.64 -0.99 7.16
C THR A 355 20.95 0.27 7.75
N ALA A 356 21.47 1.46 7.49
CA ALA A 356 20.88 2.72 7.91
C ALA A 356 19.69 3.09 7.01
N LEU A 357 18.57 2.43 7.22
CA LEU A 357 17.32 2.62 6.50
C LEU A 357 16.28 3.22 7.43
N PHE A 358 15.74 4.35 7.03
CA PHE A 358 14.73 5.08 7.80
C PHE A 358 13.51 5.34 6.92
N PRO A 359 12.28 5.16 7.44
CA PRO A 359 11.09 5.48 6.68
C PRO A 359 10.87 6.98 6.65
N PRO A 360 10.36 7.53 5.55
CA PRO A 360 9.85 8.90 5.55
C PRO A 360 8.78 9.10 6.63
N GLN A 361 8.60 10.33 7.09
CA GLN A 361 7.66 10.69 8.14
C GLN A 361 6.55 11.60 7.62
N ASN A 362 5.55 11.88 8.46
CA ASN A 362 4.49 12.84 8.17
C ASN A 362 3.73 12.54 6.87
N TRP A 363 3.40 11.28 6.66
CA TRP A 363 2.67 10.81 5.50
C TRP A 363 1.30 11.45 5.41
N LYS A 364 0.93 11.92 4.23
CA LYS A 364 -0.36 12.50 3.95
C LYS A 364 -0.82 12.09 2.56
N ILE A 365 -2.06 11.60 2.47
CA ILE A 365 -2.72 11.27 1.22
C ILE A 365 -4.03 12.05 1.14
N THR A 366 -4.30 12.64 -0.03
CA THR A 366 -5.52 13.41 -0.30
C THR A 366 -6.04 13.08 -1.69
N GLY A 367 -7.34 13.16 -1.90
CA GLY A 367 -7.98 13.09 -3.21
C GLY A 367 -8.74 14.39 -3.51
N VAL A 368 -9.14 14.59 -4.76
CA VAL A 368 -9.78 15.84 -5.20
C VAL A 368 -11.19 16.00 -4.65
N LEU A 369 -11.98 14.93 -4.62
CA LEU A 369 -13.40 14.95 -4.28
C LEU A 369 -13.75 13.94 -3.18
N ASN A 370 -12.82 13.63 -2.29
CA ASN A 370 -12.95 12.52 -1.36
C ASN A 370 -12.75 12.99 0.08
N PRO A 371 -13.20 12.18 1.06
CA PRO A 371 -12.95 12.48 2.46
C PRO A 371 -11.46 12.59 2.76
N ASP A 372 -11.12 13.41 3.76
CA ASP A 372 -9.75 13.56 4.21
C ASP A 372 -9.31 12.32 4.99
N TYR A 373 -8.09 11.87 4.73
CA TYR A 373 -7.44 10.80 5.48
C TYR A 373 -6.45 11.37 6.48
N LYS A 374 -6.45 10.84 7.68
CA LYS A 374 -5.41 11.11 8.68
C LYS A 374 -4.53 9.88 8.82
N CYS A 375 -3.26 10.02 8.47
CA CYS A 375 -2.27 8.96 8.56
C CYS A 375 -1.54 9.00 9.89
N GLY A 376 -1.24 7.81 10.43
CA GLY A 376 -0.37 7.61 11.58
C GLY A 376 1.11 7.64 11.20
N PRO A 377 2.01 7.48 12.17
CA PRO A 377 3.43 7.34 11.92
C PRO A 377 3.74 5.97 11.25
N PRO A 378 4.84 5.84 10.50
CA PRO A 378 5.29 4.57 9.98
C PRO A 378 5.68 3.62 11.13
N VAL A 379 5.16 2.41 11.08
CA VAL A 379 5.41 1.35 12.07
C VAL A 379 6.17 0.21 11.42
N ARG A 380 7.27 -0.23 12.04
CA ARG A 380 8.04 -1.36 11.52
C ARG A 380 7.27 -2.67 11.69
N VAL A 381 7.05 -3.35 10.57
CA VAL A 381 6.32 -4.62 10.50
C VAL A 381 7.20 -5.73 9.95
N SER A 382 6.70 -6.98 9.97
CA SER A 382 7.42 -8.09 9.34
C SER A 382 7.69 -7.80 7.86
N PRO A 383 8.89 -8.11 7.32
CA PRO A 383 9.20 -7.91 5.92
C PRO A 383 8.16 -8.54 4.99
N MET A 384 7.79 -7.82 3.92
CA MET A 384 6.86 -8.28 2.91
C MET A 384 7.54 -9.29 1.98
N GLU A 385 6.80 -10.31 1.55
CA GLU A 385 7.24 -11.26 0.54
C GLU A 385 6.89 -10.76 -0.85
N PHE A 386 7.84 -10.86 -1.78
CA PHE A 386 7.68 -10.49 -3.17
C PHE A 386 7.99 -11.69 -4.08
N PRO A 387 7.35 -11.79 -5.25
CA PRO A 387 7.76 -12.76 -6.26
C PRO A 387 9.23 -12.52 -6.65
N ASP A 388 9.97 -13.60 -6.83
CA ASP A 388 11.35 -13.48 -7.30
C ASP A 388 11.39 -12.88 -8.71
N PRO A 389 12.26 -11.88 -8.98
CA PRO A 389 12.40 -11.29 -10.31
C PRO A 389 12.80 -12.27 -11.40
N SER A 390 13.40 -13.41 -11.06
CA SER A 390 13.78 -14.47 -11.99
C SER A 390 12.60 -15.26 -12.57
N GLY A 391 11.38 -15.07 -12.04
CA GLY A 391 10.17 -15.78 -12.46
C GLY A 391 10.08 -17.23 -11.96
N LEU A 392 10.99 -17.66 -11.10
CA LEU A 392 10.88 -18.91 -10.37
C LEU A 392 9.82 -18.78 -9.26
N ASP A 393 9.25 -19.90 -8.81
CA ASP A 393 8.27 -19.95 -7.70
C ASP A 393 8.88 -19.57 -6.33
N SER A 394 10.09 -19.03 -6.32
CA SER A 394 10.75 -18.50 -5.14
C SER A 394 10.20 -17.12 -4.76
N LYS A 395 10.22 -16.81 -3.48
CA LYS A 395 9.82 -15.52 -2.94
C LYS A 395 11.03 -14.84 -2.30
N SER A 396 11.24 -13.58 -2.62
CA SER A 396 12.22 -12.74 -1.95
C SER A 396 11.54 -11.91 -0.86
N LEU A 397 12.22 -11.70 0.27
CA LEU A 397 11.77 -10.83 1.34
C LEU A 397 12.28 -9.42 1.13
N ALA A 398 11.48 -8.43 1.48
CA ALA A 398 11.97 -7.06 1.63
C ALA A 398 13.08 -7.02 2.69
N VAL A 399 14.05 -6.13 2.52
CA VAL A 399 15.10 -5.86 3.52
C VAL A 399 14.49 -5.32 4.81
N VAL A 400 13.52 -4.44 4.67
CA VAL A 400 12.73 -3.87 5.77
C VAL A 400 11.39 -3.37 5.24
N SER A 401 10.35 -3.46 6.08
CA SER A 401 9.00 -3.00 5.77
C SER A 401 8.44 -2.11 6.89
N TRP A 402 7.78 -1.04 6.49
CA TRP A 402 6.99 -0.19 7.37
C TRP A 402 5.57 -0.06 6.85
N GLN A 403 4.63 -0.01 7.78
CA GLN A 403 3.22 0.22 7.48
C GLN A 403 2.77 1.56 8.05
N ILE A 404 2.04 2.31 7.26
CA ILE A 404 1.35 3.53 7.62
C ILE A 404 -0.14 3.28 7.52
N VAL A 405 -0.88 3.50 8.60
CA VAL A 405 -2.33 3.32 8.66
C VAL A 405 -2.99 4.68 8.56
N CYS A 406 -3.90 4.83 7.61
CA CYS A 406 -4.67 6.05 7.38
C CYS A 406 -6.16 5.75 7.57
N ASN A 407 -6.85 6.61 8.34
CA ASN A 407 -8.28 6.50 8.57
C ASN A 407 -9.00 7.74 8.08
N ILE A 408 -10.21 7.57 7.56
CA ILE A 408 -11.07 8.64 7.10
C ILE A 408 -11.45 9.53 8.28
N THR A 409 -11.20 10.83 8.13
CA THR A 409 -11.64 11.85 9.08
C THR A 409 -12.77 12.65 8.48
N ARG A 410 -13.84 12.81 9.25
CA ARG A 410 -15.00 13.64 8.85
C ARG A 410 -15.00 14.90 9.71
N PRO A 411 -14.49 16.04 9.21
CA PRO A 411 -14.57 17.29 9.95
C PRO A 411 -16.05 17.71 10.09
N LYS A 412 -16.46 18.08 11.29
CA LYS A 412 -17.84 18.47 11.64
C LYS A 412 -18.37 19.68 10.84
N LEU A 413 -17.53 20.39 10.12
CA LEU A 413 -17.85 21.67 9.46
C LEU A 413 -17.70 21.64 7.93
N LYS A 414 -17.43 20.49 7.32
CA LYS A 414 -17.33 20.41 5.86
C LYS A 414 -18.74 20.23 5.27
N SER A 415 -19.16 21.13 4.40
CA SER A 415 -20.40 20.97 3.63
C SER A 415 -20.32 19.71 2.78
N SER A 416 -21.36 18.90 2.78
CA SER A 416 -21.47 17.73 1.91
C SER A 416 -21.60 18.15 0.45
N ARG A 417 -20.98 17.40 -0.47
CA ARG A 417 -21.10 17.63 -1.92
C ARG A 417 -22.25 16.86 -2.55
N CYS A 418 -22.90 16.02 -1.79
CA CYS A 418 -24.09 15.33 -2.21
C CYS A 418 -25.22 15.52 -1.21
N CYS A 419 -26.45 15.57 -1.70
CA CYS A 419 -27.62 15.69 -0.84
C CYS A 419 -28.74 14.74 -1.26
N VAL A 420 -29.49 14.30 -0.26
CA VAL A 420 -30.61 13.38 -0.43
C VAL A 420 -31.94 14.14 -0.29
N SER A 421 -32.90 13.75 -1.10
CA SER A 421 -34.29 14.16 -0.93
C SER A 421 -35.19 12.94 -0.77
N PHE A 422 -36.23 13.08 0.03
CA PHE A 422 -37.22 12.04 0.27
C PHE A 422 -38.57 12.35 -0.36
N SER A 423 -39.14 11.34 -0.98
CA SER A 423 -40.53 11.39 -1.47
C SER A 423 -41.20 10.02 -1.35
N ALA A 424 -42.53 9.96 -1.44
CA ALA A 424 -43.28 8.73 -1.33
C ALA A 424 -44.56 8.79 -2.13
N PHE A 425 -45.09 7.65 -2.59
CA PHE A 425 -46.32 7.56 -3.36
C PHE A 425 -47.56 8.10 -2.63
N TYR A 426 -47.52 8.15 -1.31
CA TYR A 426 -48.58 8.66 -0.46
C TYR A 426 -48.44 10.14 -0.08
N ASN A 427 -47.43 10.83 -0.60
CA ASN A 427 -47.17 12.24 -0.34
C ASN A 427 -46.68 12.93 -1.62
N ASP A 428 -47.36 13.98 -2.05
CA ASP A 428 -47.07 14.70 -3.30
C ASP A 428 -45.94 15.73 -3.18
N SER A 429 -45.36 15.86 -1.99
CA SER A 429 -44.24 16.76 -1.73
C SER A 429 -42.94 16.01 -1.61
N VAL A 430 -41.88 16.61 -2.13
CA VAL A 430 -40.49 16.16 -1.93
C VAL A 430 -39.89 16.96 -0.79
N ILE A 431 -39.27 16.26 0.15
CA ILE A 431 -38.56 16.85 1.28
C ILE A 431 -37.06 16.85 0.93
N PRO A 432 -36.45 18.02 0.65
CA PRO A 432 -35.04 18.12 0.36
C PRO A 432 -34.20 17.96 1.63
N CYS A 433 -32.88 17.74 1.48
CA CYS A 433 -31.92 17.78 2.57
C CYS A 433 -31.94 19.16 3.27
N ASN A 434 -31.28 19.22 4.43
CA ASN A 434 -31.15 20.47 5.16
C ASN A 434 -30.43 21.53 4.30
N THR A 435 -30.98 22.70 4.22
CA THR A 435 -30.67 23.75 3.25
C THR A 435 -29.26 24.31 3.34
N CYS A 436 -28.62 24.22 4.49
CA CYS A 436 -27.22 24.63 4.68
C CYS A 436 -26.20 23.48 4.55
N ALA A 437 -26.66 22.27 4.27
CA ALA A 437 -25.79 21.10 4.30
C ALA A 437 -24.78 21.07 3.14
N CYS A 438 -25.16 21.57 1.97
CA CYS A 438 -24.32 21.59 0.77
C CYS A 438 -23.57 22.91 0.56
N GLY A 439 -23.74 23.85 1.46
CA GLY A 439 -23.16 25.19 1.40
C GLY A 439 -23.91 26.11 0.49
N CYS A 440 -24.06 27.38 0.90
CA CYS A 440 -24.59 28.43 0.07
C CYS A 440 -23.43 29.19 -0.60
N PRO A 441 -23.59 29.66 -1.85
CA PRO A 441 -22.65 30.59 -2.44
C PRO A 441 -22.46 31.82 -1.53
N ALA A 442 -21.23 32.37 -1.50
CA ALA A 442 -20.93 33.55 -0.68
C ALA A 442 -21.81 34.77 -0.98
N SER A 443 -22.43 34.80 -2.16
CA SER A 443 -23.39 35.83 -2.60
C SER A 443 -24.84 35.58 -2.18
N ALA A 444 -25.16 34.39 -1.62
CA ALA A 444 -26.53 34.10 -1.19
C ALA A 444 -26.86 34.76 0.16
N PRO A 445 -28.16 35.10 0.42
CA PRO A 445 -28.56 35.53 1.75
C PRO A 445 -28.21 34.47 2.81
N ALA A 446 -27.93 34.94 4.03
CA ALA A 446 -27.51 34.09 5.13
C ALA A 446 -28.38 32.82 5.24
N CYS A 447 -27.72 31.68 5.24
CA CYS A 447 -28.33 30.36 5.37
C CYS A 447 -28.64 30.10 6.84
N ASP A 448 -29.87 29.70 7.14
CA ASP A 448 -30.27 29.27 8.49
C ASP A 448 -30.28 27.73 8.55
N PRO A 449 -29.32 27.09 9.21
CA PRO A 449 -29.27 25.64 9.34
C PRO A 449 -30.44 25.03 10.12
N ASN A 450 -31.18 25.87 10.88
CA ASN A 450 -32.35 25.45 11.66
C ASN A 450 -33.67 25.72 10.94
N ALA A 451 -33.65 26.36 9.76
CA ALA A 451 -34.87 26.61 9.01
C ALA A 451 -35.46 25.27 8.54
N PRO A 452 -36.78 25.10 8.63
CA PRO A 452 -37.44 23.93 8.07
C PRO A 452 -37.23 23.89 6.55
N PRO A 453 -37.08 22.67 5.96
CA PRO A 453 -36.88 22.54 4.53
C PRO A 453 -38.05 23.11 3.74
N LEU A 454 -37.77 23.77 2.62
CA LEU A 454 -38.76 24.25 1.70
C LEU A 454 -39.28 23.07 0.86
N LEU A 455 -40.52 22.65 1.07
CA LEU A 455 -41.12 21.52 0.36
C LEU A 455 -41.22 21.82 -1.14
N LEU A 456 -40.87 20.80 -1.94
CA LEU A 456 -40.81 20.89 -3.40
C LEU A 456 -41.86 20.01 -4.07
N PRO A 457 -42.42 20.42 -5.21
CA PRO A 457 -43.11 19.49 -6.11
C PRO A 457 -42.08 18.58 -6.81
N SER A 458 -42.49 17.41 -7.27
CA SER A 458 -41.60 16.42 -7.92
C SER A 458 -40.83 16.97 -9.13
N GLU A 459 -41.49 17.86 -9.89
CA GLU A 459 -40.93 18.50 -11.09
C GLU A 459 -39.72 19.42 -10.76
N ALA A 460 -39.65 19.92 -9.53
CA ALA A 460 -38.54 20.76 -9.10
C ALA A 460 -37.20 20.01 -9.01
N LEU A 461 -37.21 18.69 -8.96
CA LEU A 461 -35.97 17.88 -8.96
C LEU A 461 -35.20 17.98 -10.28
N LEU A 462 -35.84 18.33 -11.37
CA LEU A 462 -35.26 18.48 -12.72
C LEU A 462 -34.87 19.92 -13.05
N ILE A 463 -35.03 20.84 -12.11
CA ILE A 463 -34.79 22.26 -12.32
C ILE A 463 -33.53 22.67 -11.56
N PRO A 464 -32.64 23.50 -12.15
CA PRO A 464 -31.49 24.03 -11.47
C PRO A 464 -31.83 24.68 -10.13
N PHE A 465 -30.94 24.54 -9.17
CA PHE A 465 -31.16 24.97 -7.78
C PHE A 465 -31.64 26.45 -7.67
N ALA A 466 -31.07 27.34 -8.48
CA ALA A 466 -31.43 28.75 -8.51
C ALA A 466 -32.94 28.99 -8.80
N ASN A 467 -33.55 28.14 -9.63
CA ASN A 467 -34.93 28.27 -10.08
C ASN A 467 -35.93 27.49 -9.19
N ARG A 468 -35.44 26.59 -8.31
CA ARG A 468 -36.31 25.79 -7.43
C ARG A 468 -37.12 26.63 -6.46
N THR A 469 -36.55 27.71 -5.93
CA THR A 469 -37.21 28.59 -4.97
C THR A 469 -38.51 29.15 -5.50
N ALA A 470 -38.58 29.58 -6.77
CA ALA A 470 -39.80 30.08 -7.39
C ALA A 470 -40.89 28.99 -7.47
N LYS A 471 -40.49 27.77 -7.90
CA LYS A 471 -41.40 26.61 -7.96
C LYS A 471 -41.90 26.20 -6.58
N ALA A 472 -41.02 26.18 -5.58
CA ALA A 472 -41.36 25.85 -4.20
C ALA A 472 -42.35 26.85 -3.58
N LYS A 473 -42.14 28.15 -3.81
CA LYS A 473 -43.11 29.21 -3.38
C LYS A 473 -44.46 29.06 -4.04
N ALA A 474 -44.50 28.81 -5.37
CA ALA A 474 -45.74 28.55 -6.09
C ALA A 474 -46.44 27.30 -5.55
N TRP A 475 -45.69 26.22 -5.30
CA TRP A 475 -46.21 24.99 -4.70
C TRP A 475 -46.77 25.22 -3.29
N ALA A 476 -46.02 25.92 -2.43
CA ALA A 476 -46.45 26.26 -1.08
C ALA A 476 -47.76 27.07 -1.09
N LYS A 477 -47.94 28.01 -2.04
CA LYS A 477 -49.19 28.77 -2.22
C LYS A 477 -50.35 27.85 -2.60
N ILE A 478 -50.16 26.91 -3.53
CA ILE A 478 -51.18 25.95 -3.96
C ILE A 478 -51.60 25.02 -2.82
N LYS A 479 -50.61 24.55 -2.04
CA LYS A 479 -50.83 23.61 -0.94
C LYS A 479 -51.10 24.25 0.40
N HIS A 480 -51.13 25.59 0.47
CA HIS A 480 -51.26 26.36 1.70
C HIS A 480 -50.19 26.05 2.76
N TYR A 481 -48.98 25.75 2.31
CA TYR A 481 -47.83 25.52 3.20
C TYR A 481 -47.22 26.86 3.63
N LYS A 482 -46.72 26.89 4.87
CA LYS A 482 -45.98 28.05 5.37
C LYS A 482 -44.59 28.07 4.77
N VAL A 483 -44.24 29.15 4.08
CA VAL A 483 -42.88 29.36 3.58
C VAL A 483 -41.98 29.82 4.73
N PRO A 484 -40.83 29.21 4.97
CA PRO A 484 -39.88 29.66 5.98
C PRO A 484 -39.40 31.08 5.74
N ASN A 485 -39.11 31.81 6.81
CA ASN A 485 -38.52 33.16 6.75
C ASN A 485 -37.44 33.26 7.85
N PRO A 486 -36.13 33.37 7.52
CA PRO A 486 -35.58 33.52 6.16
C PRO A 486 -35.80 32.27 5.30
N ILE A 487 -35.80 32.46 3.98
CA ILE A 487 -35.87 31.35 3.02
C ILE A 487 -34.56 30.57 3.11
N PRO A 488 -34.62 29.22 3.24
CA PRO A 488 -33.43 28.42 3.19
C PRO A 488 -32.71 28.57 1.84
N CYS A 489 -31.39 28.50 1.82
CA CYS A 489 -30.64 28.47 0.58
C CYS A 489 -30.93 27.18 -0.21
N GLY A 490 -30.69 27.22 -1.52
CA GLY A 490 -30.88 26.07 -2.39
C GLY A 490 -29.85 24.95 -2.10
N ASP A 491 -30.16 23.77 -2.58
CA ASP A 491 -29.29 22.56 -2.42
C ASP A 491 -28.15 22.58 -3.44
N TYR A 492 -27.19 23.44 -3.30
CA TYR A 492 -26.05 23.53 -4.21
C TYR A 492 -25.07 22.34 -4.03
N CYS A 493 -25.61 21.12 -4.05
CA CYS A 493 -24.80 19.91 -4.06
C CYS A 493 -24.53 19.50 -5.49
N GLY A 494 -23.28 19.17 -5.81
CA GLY A 494 -22.91 18.69 -7.14
C GLY A 494 -23.69 17.44 -7.55
N VAL A 495 -24.03 16.57 -6.58
CA VAL A 495 -24.88 15.39 -6.83
C VAL A 495 -26.09 15.42 -5.89
N SER A 496 -27.29 15.31 -6.45
CA SER A 496 -28.51 15.13 -5.68
C SER A 496 -29.12 13.75 -5.91
N ILE A 497 -29.60 13.13 -4.82
CA ILE A 497 -30.12 11.77 -4.82
C ILE A 497 -31.56 11.82 -4.32
N ASN A 498 -32.51 11.36 -5.11
CA ASN A 498 -33.89 11.22 -4.66
C ASN A 498 -34.17 9.78 -4.30
N TRP A 499 -34.51 9.53 -3.04
CA TRP A 499 -35.09 8.29 -2.57
C TRP A 499 -36.59 8.40 -2.52
N HIS A 500 -37.28 7.68 -3.41
CA HIS A 500 -38.72 7.68 -3.52
C HIS A 500 -39.29 6.31 -3.13
N VAL A 501 -40.04 6.21 -2.04
CA VAL A 501 -40.83 5.02 -1.73
C VAL A 501 -41.95 4.93 -2.78
N TYR A 502 -41.80 3.97 -3.72
CA TYR A 502 -42.63 3.88 -4.93
C TYR A 502 -43.92 3.10 -4.73
N SER A 503 -43.86 2.00 -3.96
CA SER A 503 -45.01 1.17 -3.67
C SER A 503 -44.88 0.45 -2.34
N ASP A 504 -46.04 0.18 -1.70
CA ASP A 504 -46.13 -0.68 -0.53
C ASP A 504 -47.29 -1.68 -0.72
N PHE A 505 -47.02 -2.96 -0.57
CA PHE A 505 -48.00 -4.03 -0.74
C PHE A 505 -47.81 -5.14 0.31
N ARG A 506 -48.77 -6.07 0.38
CA ARG A 506 -48.83 -7.06 1.46
C ARG A 506 -47.55 -7.88 1.64
N LYS A 507 -46.86 -8.25 0.54
CA LYS A 507 -45.70 -9.16 0.58
C LYS A 507 -44.35 -8.39 0.51
N GLY A 508 -44.34 -7.13 0.11
CA GLY A 508 -43.12 -6.38 -0.12
C GLY A 508 -43.39 -4.91 -0.37
N TRP A 509 -42.35 -4.21 -0.78
CA TRP A 509 -42.39 -2.80 -1.15
C TRP A 509 -41.24 -2.49 -2.11
N THR A 510 -41.32 -1.34 -2.75
CA THR A 510 -40.27 -0.89 -3.67
C THR A 510 -39.89 0.55 -3.42
N ALA A 511 -38.63 0.86 -3.64
CA ALA A 511 -38.15 2.24 -3.69
C ALA A 511 -37.48 2.51 -5.03
N ARG A 512 -37.60 3.73 -5.51
CA ARG A 512 -36.87 4.23 -6.68
C ARG A 512 -35.76 5.15 -6.20
N VAL A 513 -34.55 4.92 -6.68
CA VAL A 513 -33.36 5.74 -6.44
C VAL A 513 -33.06 6.47 -7.73
N THR A 514 -32.99 7.79 -7.70
CA THR A 514 -32.61 8.62 -8.83
C THR A 514 -31.43 9.50 -8.45
N LEU A 515 -30.36 9.43 -9.23
CA LEU A 515 -29.18 10.28 -9.10
C LEU A 515 -29.22 11.37 -10.15
N PHE A 516 -28.89 12.59 -9.76
CA PHE A 516 -28.77 13.75 -10.63
C PHE A 516 -27.35 14.33 -10.45
N ASN A 517 -26.62 14.44 -11.54
CA ASN A 517 -25.31 15.09 -11.57
C ASN A 517 -25.45 16.51 -12.11
N TRP A 518 -25.19 17.49 -11.26
CA TRP A 518 -25.23 18.93 -11.52
C TRP A 518 -23.83 19.51 -11.75
N GLU A 519 -22.78 18.66 -11.76
CA GLU A 519 -21.43 19.06 -12.12
C GLU A 519 -21.28 19.05 -13.65
N GLU A 520 -20.34 19.81 -14.15
CA GLU A 520 -20.00 19.85 -15.58
C GLU A 520 -19.23 18.61 -16.07
N PHE A 521 -18.70 17.82 -15.14
CA PHE A 521 -17.92 16.62 -15.45
C PHE A 521 -18.67 15.32 -15.14
N ASN A 522 -18.26 14.26 -15.85
CA ASN A 522 -18.82 12.94 -15.68
C ASN A 522 -18.18 12.21 -14.50
N PHE A 523 -18.98 11.52 -13.68
CA PHE A 523 -18.45 10.56 -12.72
C PHE A 523 -18.30 9.19 -13.37
N GLN A 524 -17.07 8.73 -13.50
CA GLN A 524 -16.77 7.35 -13.89
C GLN A 524 -16.74 6.46 -12.65
N ASP A 525 -17.13 5.19 -12.83
CA ASP A 525 -17.10 4.19 -11.76
C ASP A 525 -17.72 4.70 -10.45
N TRP A 526 -18.88 5.35 -10.56
CA TRP A 526 -19.63 5.85 -9.41
C TRP A 526 -20.29 4.71 -8.63
N PHE A 527 -20.49 4.95 -7.35
CA PHE A 527 -21.32 4.10 -6.50
C PHE A 527 -22.13 4.93 -5.51
N VAL A 528 -23.25 4.35 -5.08
CA VAL A 528 -24.07 4.84 -3.98
C VAL A 528 -24.29 3.74 -2.96
N ALA A 529 -24.14 4.03 -1.68
CA ALA A 529 -24.44 3.11 -0.60
C ALA A 529 -25.53 3.69 0.29
N VAL A 530 -26.51 2.87 0.64
CA VAL A 530 -27.71 3.25 1.40
C VAL A 530 -27.82 2.41 2.66
N GLN A 531 -27.90 3.04 3.82
CA GLN A 531 -28.06 2.38 5.10
C GLN A 531 -29.54 2.34 5.49
N LEU A 532 -30.11 1.14 5.58
CA LEU A 532 -31.55 0.90 5.76
C LEU A 532 -31.83 0.07 7.02
N LYS A 533 -31.40 0.44 8.17
CA LYS A 533 -31.64 -0.21 9.48
C LYS A 533 -32.39 -1.55 9.43
N ALA A 534 -33.73 -1.53 9.52
CA ALA A 534 -34.55 -2.75 9.52
C ALA A 534 -34.91 -3.25 8.12
N ALA A 535 -34.95 -2.38 7.12
CA ALA A 535 -35.43 -2.71 5.78
C ALA A 535 -34.42 -3.49 4.93
N GLU A 536 -33.13 -3.40 5.23
CA GLU A 536 -32.04 -4.10 4.50
C GLU A 536 -32.27 -5.62 4.46
N LYS A 537 -32.72 -6.23 5.57
CA LYS A 537 -32.96 -7.67 5.66
C LYS A 537 -33.95 -8.18 4.60
N GLY A 538 -34.86 -7.31 4.17
CA GLY A 538 -35.84 -7.60 3.13
C GLY A 538 -35.36 -7.37 1.70
N TYR A 539 -34.14 -6.92 1.47
CA TYR A 539 -33.63 -6.64 0.12
C TYR A 539 -33.67 -7.88 -0.77
N GLU A 540 -34.24 -7.75 -1.96
CA GLU A 540 -34.36 -8.80 -2.96
C GLU A 540 -33.55 -8.48 -4.22
N HIS A 541 -33.77 -7.33 -4.85
CA HIS A 541 -33.16 -7.03 -6.14
C HIS A 541 -33.09 -5.54 -6.44
N THR A 542 -32.11 -5.16 -7.27
CA THR A 542 -31.94 -3.85 -7.90
C THR A 542 -31.96 -4.02 -9.42
N TYR A 543 -32.85 -3.30 -10.13
CA TYR A 543 -33.17 -3.61 -11.53
C TYR A 543 -32.22 -3.02 -12.57
N SER A 544 -31.86 -1.75 -12.44
CA SER A 544 -31.05 -1.03 -13.45
C SER A 544 -29.63 -0.71 -12.97
N PHE A 545 -29.30 -1.06 -11.72
CA PHE A 545 -27.96 -0.98 -11.16
C PHE A 545 -27.51 -2.36 -10.69
N ASN A 546 -26.23 -2.54 -10.53
CA ASN A 546 -25.69 -3.70 -9.83
C ASN A 546 -25.74 -3.42 -8.32
N GLY A 547 -26.65 -4.10 -7.60
CA GLY A 547 -26.87 -3.92 -6.17
C GLY A 547 -26.48 -5.15 -5.37
N THR A 548 -25.75 -4.95 -4.28
CA THR A 548 -25.33 -6.00 -3.35
C THR A 548 -25.42 -5.52 -1.90
N ARG A 549 -25.57 -6.46 -0.96
CA ARG A 549 -25.38 -6.17 0.47
C ARG A 549 -23.89 -6.00 0.75
N LEU A 550 -23.54 -5.01 1.55
CA LEU A 550 -22.16 -4.73 1.88
C LEU A 550 -21.65 -5.75 2.92
N PRO A 551 -20.60 -6.54 2.62
CA PRO A 551 -20.03 -7.47 3.59
C PRO A 551 -19.57 -6.76 4.87
N GLY A 552 -19.94 -7.30 6.04
CA GLY A 552 -19.58 -6.72 7.34
C GLY A 552 -20.41 -5.52 7.79
N HIS A 553 -21.33 -5.02 6.96
CA HIS A 553 -22.26 -3.92 7.25
C HIS A 553 -23.68 -4.34 6.92
N ASN A 554 -24.30 -5.10 7.81
CA ASN A 554 -25.57 -5.80 7.59
C ASN A 554 -26.77 -4.92 7.25
N ASP A 555 -26.69 -3.60 7.44
CA ASP A 555 -27.74 -2.64 7.17
C ASP A 555 -27.51 -1.79 5.91
N THR A 556 -26.47 -2.09 5.13
CA THR A 556 -26.03 -1.27 4.00
C THR A 556 -26.15 -1.99 2.67
N LEU A 557 -26.84 -1.36 1.73
CA LEU A 557 -26.90 -1.75 0.31
C LEU A 557 -25.90 -0.93 -0.49
N PHE A 558 -25.05 -1.60 -1.23
CA PHE A 558 -24.11 -1.00 -2.16
C PHE A 558 -24.67 -1.14 -3.58
N MET A 559 -24.71 -0.05 -4.34
CA MET A 559 -25.20 0.00 -5.71
C MET A 559 -24.24 0.76 -6.60
N GLN A 560 -23.99 0.23 -7.79
CA GLN A 560 -23.17 0.85 -8.82
C GLN A 560 -23.83 0.68 -10.19
N GLY A 561 -23.38 1.40 -11.20
CA GLY A 561 -23.84 1.21 -12.56
C GLY A 561 -23.53 -0.20 -13.08
N LEU A 562 -24.26 -0.63 -14.11
CA LEU A 562 -23.97 -1.89 -14.77
C LEU A 562 -22.61 -1.85 -15.47
N PRO A 563 -21.93 -3.00 -15.65
CA PRO A 563 -20.67 -3.06 -16.36
C PRO A 563 -20.76 -2.39 -17.76
N GLY A 564 -19.83 -1.49 -18.04
CA GLY A 564 -19.80 -0.71 -19.28
C GLY A 564 -20.76 0.50 -19.30
N LEU A 565 -21.64 0.65 -18.30
CA LEU A 565 -22.59 1.76 -18.14
C LEU A 565 -22.38 2.48 -16.80
N ASN A 566 -21.26 2.26 -16.14
CA ASN A 566 -20.97 2.82 -14.82
C ASN A 566 -20.37 4.24 -14.91
N TYR A 567 -21.07 5.13 -15.60
CA TYR A 567 -20.75 6.55 -15.64
C TYR A 567 -22.03 7.39 -15.49
N LEU A 568 -21.95 8.47 -14.74
CA LEU A 568 -23.01 9.43 -14.54
C LEU A 568 -22.60 10.72 -15.25
N MET A 569 -23.29 11.03 -16.35
CA MET A 569 -22.98 12.20 -17.18
C MET A 569 -23.11 13.49 -16.37
N GLY A 570 -22.32 14.51 -16.72
CA GLY A 570 -22.47 15.86 -16.21
C GLY A 570 -23.73 16.54 -16.70
N GLN A 571 -24.03 17.71 -16.12
CA GLN A 571 -25.09 18.54 -16.65
C GLN A 571 -24.79 19.04 -18.07
N VAL A 572 -25.81 19.24 -18.85
CA VAL A 572 -25.73 19.82 -20.20
C VAL A 572 -26.46 21.14 -20.18
N GLU A 573 -25.82 22.22 -20.58
CA GLU A 573 -26.46 23.51 -20.81
C GLU A 573 -27.28 23.46 -22.08
N GLY A 574 -28.44 24.16 -22.09
CA GLY A 574 -29.24 24.33 -23.28
C GLY A 574 -28.55 25.23 -24.31
N GLU A 575 -29.02 25.21 -25.56
CA GLU A 575 -28.47 26.03 -26.64
C GLU A 575 -28.64 27.55 -26.37
N ASP A 576 -29.69 27.93 -25.64
CA ASP A 576 -29.91 29.28 -25.17
C ASP A 576 -30.09 29.27 -23.63
N PRO A 577 -29.04 29.66 -22.85
CA PRO A 577 -29.10 29.63 -21.39
C PRO A 577 -30.18 30.52 -20.75
N GLU A 578 -30.71 31.53 -21.49
CA GLU A 578 -31.79 32.39 -20.99
C GLU A 578 -33.17 31.71 -21.09
N VAL A 579 -33.31 30.76 -22.04
CA VAL A 579 -34.58 30.05 -22.30
C VAL A 579 -34.50 28.59 -21.88
N ASP A 580 -33.38 27.93 -22.21
CA ASP A 580 -33.15 26.50 -21.95
C ASP A 580 -32.34 26.32 -20.68
N THR A 581 -32.97 25.88 -19.61
CA THR A 581 -32.29 25.61 -18.35
C THR A 581 -31.40 24.39 -18.45
N ALA A 582 -30.25 24.41 -17.74
CA ALA A 582 -29.34 23.27 -17.66
C ALA A 582 -30.06 21.99 -17.19
N VAL A 583 -29.78 20.89 -17.86
CA VAL A 583 -30.35 19.56 -17.57
C VAL A 583 -29.29 18.68 -16.90
N PRO A 584 -29.54 18.16 -15.69
CA PRO A 584 -28.58 17.30 -15.00
C PRO A 584 -28.48 15.95 -15.68
N GLY A 585 -27.27 15.37 -15.66
CA GLY A 585 -27.12 13.97 -15.97
C GLY A 585 -27.94 13.12 -15.00
N LYS A 586 -28.60 12.07 -15.49
CA LYS A 586 -29.54 11.30 -14.69
C LYS A 586 -29.35 9.80 -14.85
N GLN A 587 -29.33 9.09 -13.72
CA GLN A 587 -29.50 7.64 -13.68
C GLN A 587 -30.49 7.24 -12.58
N GLN A 588 -31.22 6.15 -12.80
CA GLN A 588 -32.19 5.69 -11.83
C GLN A 588 -32.34 4.17 -11.80
N THR A 589 -32.73 3.65 -10.66
CA THR A 589 -33.08 2.25 -10.47
C THR A 589 -34.29 2.09 -9.56
N VAL A 590 -34.92 0.92 -9.63
CA VAL A 590 -35.89 0.47 -8.63
C VAL A 590 -35.25 -0.61 -7.80
N VAL A 591 -35.48 -0.55 -6.50
CA VAL A 591 -35.03 -1.55 -5.53
C VAL A 591 -36.25 -2.23 -4.92
N SER A 592 -36.27 -3.56 -4.93
CA SER A 592 -37.37 -4.35 -4.36
C SER A 592 -37.00 -4.99 -3.03
N PHE A 593 -37.99 -5.07 -2.15
CA PHE A 593 -37.86 -5.61 -0.81
C PHE A 593 -39.03 -6.53 -0.47
N THR A 594 -38.76 -7.63 0.22
CA THR A 594 -39.77 -8.50 0.81
C THR A 594 -40.03 -8.16 2.28
N LYS A 595 -41.26 -8.22 2.69
CA LYS A 595 -41.65 -8.09 4.11
C LYS A 595 -41.49 -9.39 4.89
N LYS A 596 -41.24 -10.51 4.19
CA LYS A 596 -41.08 -11.83 4.79
C LYS A 596 -39.89 -11.89 5.76
N LEU A 597 -38.78 -11.22 5.39
CA LEU A 597 -37.54 -11.18 6.17
C LEU A 597 -37.47 -9.99 7.13
N ALA A 598 -38.43 -9.07 7.05
CA ALA A 598 -38.54 -7.92 7.94
C ALA A 598 -40.00 -7.81 8.48
N PRO A 599 -40.44 -8.76 9.32
CA PRO A 599 -41.80 -8.75 9.84
C PRO A 599 -42.05 -7.53 10.71
N GLY A 600 -43.20 -6.89 10.54
CA GLY A 600 -43.59 -5.70 11.32
C GLY A 600 -43.00 -4.37 10.79
N ILE A 601 -42.34 -4.38 9.63
CA ILE A 601 -41.83 -3.15 9.01
C ILE A 601 -42.99 -2.20 8.64
N ASP A 602 -42.89 -0.93 9.05
CA ASP A 602 -43.85 0.11 8.77
C ASP A 602 -43.29 1.11 7.74
N ILE A 603 -43.59 0.88 6.47
CA ILE A 603 -43.07 1.71 5.36
C ILE A 603 -43.63 3.11 5.40
N VAL A 604 -44.93 3.27 5.70
CA VAL A 604 -45.62 4.56 5.81
C VAL A 604 -45.18 5.32 7.08
N GLY A 605 -44.84 4.58 8.14
CA GLY A 605 -44.28 5.13 9.38
C GLY A 605 -42.81 5.57 9.28
N GLY A 606 -42.09 5.14 8.22
CA GLY A 606 -40.74 5.65 7.92
C GLY A 606 -39.64 4.61 7.81
N ASP A 607 -39.92 3.33 8.07
CA ASP A 607 -38.88 2.27 7.98
C ASP A 607 -38.33 2.06 6.57
N GLY A 608 -39.04 2.57 5.54
CA GLY A 608 -38.62 2.50 4.15
C GLY A 608 -37.61 3.60 3.74
N PHE A 609 -37.23 4.50 4.63
CA PHE A 609 -36.26 5.55 4.32
C PHE A 609 -34.88 5.25 4.89
N PRO A 610 -33.80 5.57 4.13
CA PRO A 610 -32.44 5.37 4.60
C PRO A 610 -32.08 6.31 5.76
N SER A 611 -31.27 5.80 6.67
CA SER A 611 -30.69 6.59 7.78
C SER A 611 -29.42 7.32 7.38
N ARG A 612 -28.69 6.81 6.38
CA ARG A 612 -27.50 7.42 5.77
C ARG A 612 -27.39 7.02 4.31
N VAL A 613 -26.84 7.89 3.51
CA VAL A 613 -26.52 7.66 2.10
C VAL A 613 -25.11 8.14 1.83
N TYR A 614 -24.36 7.37 1.07
CA TYR A 614 -22.99 7.69 0.65
C TYR A 614 -22.94 7.73 -0.87
N PHE A 615 -22.26 8.71 -1.41
CA PHE A 615 -21.94 8.80 -2.84
C PHE A 615 -20.42 8.90 -3.01
N ASN A 616 -19.81 7.97 -3.74
CA ASN A 616 -18.36 7.89 -3.95
C ASN A 616 -17.53 8.04 -2.65
N GLY A 617 -18.02 7.44 -1.56
CA GLY A 617 -17.34 7.45 -0.25
C GLY A 617 -17.67 8.63 0.66
N GLU A 618 -18.30 9.67 0.14
CA GLU A 618 -18.74 10.81 0.94
C GLU A 618 -20.15 10.59 1.49
N GLU A 619 -20.38 10.92 2.76
CA GLU A 619 -21.69 10.88 3.38
C GLU A 619 -22.51 12.10 2.93
N CYS A 620 -23.64 11.84 2.31
CA CYS A 620 -24.53 12.86 1.80
C CYS A 620 -25.35 13.51 2.92
N ALA A 621 -25.68 14.80 2.73
CA ALA A 621 -26.62 15.49 3.58
C ALA A 621 -28.02 14.87 3.46
N MET A 622 -28.69 14.70 4.59
CA MET A 622 -29.97 14.00 4.70
C MET A 622 -31.08 14.96 5.10
N PRO A 623 -32.35 14.70 4.70
CA PRO A 623 -33.50 15.41 5.26
C PRO A 623 -33.66 15.08 6.75
N ASP A 624 -33.99 16.09 7.56
CA ASP A 624 -34.30 15.91 9.00
C ASP A 624 -35.65 15.26 9.25
N THR A 625 -36.51 15.27 8.25
CA THR A 625 -37.89 14.73 8.33
C THR A 625 -38.14 13.77 7.18
N ILE A 626 -39.08 12.84 7.38
CA ILE A 626 -39.54 11.88 6.38
C ILE A 626 -40.96 12.22 5.92
N PRO A 627 -41.33 11.90 4.66
CA PRO A 627 -42.70 11.99 4.21
C PRO A 627 -43.62 11.11 5.07
N ARG A 628 -44.70 11.69 5.61
CA ARG A 628 -45.67 10.94 6.40
C ARG A 628 -46.99 10.82 5.62
N GLY A 629 -47.61 9.65 5.66
CA GLY A 629 -48.94 9.46 5.16
C GLY A 629 -49.96 10.25 6.00
N GLY A 630 -50.99 10.80 5.37
CA GLY A 630 -52.01 11.65 6.01
C GLY A 630 -52.87 10.99 7.07
N GLY A 631 -52.28 10.33 8.05
CA GLY A 631 -52.90 9.88 9.29
C GLY A 631 -52.53 10.85 10.43
N ARG A 632 -53.50 11.35 11.16
CA ARG A 632 -53.40 12.30 12.27
C ARG A 632 -52.06 12.34 12.95
N ALA A 633 -51.36 13.48 12.89
CA ALA A 633 -50.12 13.75 13.58
C ALA A 633 -50.26 13.41 15.07
N ARG A 634 -49.76 12.26 15.48
CA ARG A 634 -49.43 12.02 16.88
C ARG A 634 -48.15 12.79 17.12
N ALA A 635 -48.27 13.95 17.76
CA ALA A 635 -47.13 14.74 18.17
C ALA A 635 -46.20 13.87 18.99
N GLN A 636 -45.06 13.47 18.42
CA GLN A 636 -43.92 12.99 19.19
C GLN A 636 -43.20 14.20 19.81
N GLY A 637 -43.89 14.83 20.76
CA GLY A 637 -43.29 15.62 21.81
C GLY A 637 -42.75 14.65 22.88
N GLY A 638 -41.63 14.08 22.62
CA GLY A 638 -41.05 13.10 23.53
C GLY A 638 -39.54 13.24 23.61
N GLY A 639 -39.05 14.10 24.45
CA GLY A 639 -37.63 14.17 24.72
C GLY A 639 -37.23 15.12 25.85
N VAL A 640 -38.03 16.12 26.12
CA VAL A 640 -37.69 17.14 27.14
C VAL A 640 -38.47 16.97 28.46
N PHE A 641 -39.63 16.29 28.43
CA PHE A 641 -40.42 16.10 29.67
C PHE A 641 -40.03 14.89 30.51
N ALA A 642 -39.30 13.91 29.97
CA ALA A 642 -38.87 12.74 30.72
C ALA A 642 -37.72 13.05 31.73
N THR A 643 -36.90 14.06 31.43
CA THR A 643 -35.80 14.48 32.33
C THR A 643 -36.25 15.42 33.42
N MET A 644 -37.35 16.19 33.25
CA MET A 644 -37.91 17.01 34.33
C MET A 644 -38.73 16.19 35.32
N GLY A 645 -39.38 15.11 34.91
CA GLY A 645 -40.11 14.22 35.79
C GLY A 645 -39.20 13.46 36.76
N LEU A 646 -38.01 13.05 36.33
CA LEU A 646 -37.04 12.35 37.18
C LEU A 646 -36.36 13.30 38.16
N ALA A 647 -36.09 14.55 37.79
CA ALA A 647 -35.54 15.56 38.68
C ALA A 647 -36.49 15.96 39.79
N CYS A 648 -37.79 16.05 39.53
CA CYS A 648 -38.81 16.34 40.56
C CYS A 648 -39.03 15.15 41.51
N ALA A 649 -38.91 13.90 41.05
CA ALA A 649 -39.01 12.71 41.90
C ALA A 649 -37.81 12.58 42.83
N ILE A 650 -36.60 12.90 42.35
CA ILE A 650 -35.38 12.87 43.19
C ILE A 650 -35.39 13.99 44.23
N VAL A 651 -35.87 15.18 43.90
CA VAL A 651 -36.02 16.27 44.88
C VAL A 651 -37.09 15.96 45.92
N TYR A 652 -38.17 15.27 45.55
CA TYR A 652 -39.23 14.87 46.53
C TYR A 652 -38.74 13.77 47.49
N VAL A 653 -37.96 12.81 47.01
CA VAL A 653 -37.36 11.76 47.87
C VAL A 653 -36.30 12.35 48.83
N LEU A 654 -35.51 13.32 48.36
CA LEU A 654 -34.52 13.98 49.22
C LEU A 654 -35.12 14.95 50.26
N MET A 655 -36.36 15.48 50.03
CA MET A 655 -37.07 16.29 51.01
C MET A 655 -37.86 15.47 52.05
N VAL A 656 -38.20 14.20 51.78
CA VAL A 656 -38.92 13.34 52.69
C VAL A 656 -37.97 12.62 53.67
N ASP A 657 -36.74 12.36 53.24
CA ASP A 657 -35.70 11.76 54.11
C ASP A 657 -34.95 12.79 55.00
N GLY A 658 -35.14 14.10 54.75
CA GLY A 658 -34.53 15.19 55.57
C GLY A 658 -35.32 15.63 56.82
N VAL A 659 -36.42 14.98 57.14
CA VAL A 659 -37.29 15.31 58.32
C VAL A 659 -37.29 14.19 59.37
N ARG A 660 -36.32 13.28 59.33
CA ARG A 660 -36.06 12.35 60.45
C ARG A 660 -34.57 12.35 60.80
N LEU A 661 -34.18 13.38 61.52
CA LEU A 661 -33.07 13.40 62.43
C LEU A 661 -33.32 14.55 63.44
#